data_c41d135519e9f71d27ac3a72532139de
#
_entry.id   c41d135519e9f71d27ac3a72532139de
#
_cell.length_a   1.000
_cell.length_b   1.000
_cell.length_c   1.000
_cell.angle_alpha   90.00
_cell.angle_beta   90.00
_cell.angle_gamma   90.00
#
_symmetry.space_group_name_H-M   'P 1'
#
loop_
_entity.id
_entity.type
_entity.pdbx_description
1 polymer ?
#
loop_
_entity_poly.entity_id
_entity_poly.type
_entity_poly.pdbx_seq_one_letter_code
_entity_poly.pdbx_strand_id
1 'polypeptide(L)'
;MLDKVTQVKNIKYDRDISYAYASSRLATHWTNHNMSWSEFMQKLSTTVRTKESLLEYNKMSKTEQSDIKDVGGFVGGYLKEGKRRAGQVMNRSMLTLDIDYAAHDMADTLSMFYDFAYCVYSTHKHRDVSPRLRLVVPLKRNVNADEYEAVGRKVADMVGMDFFDDTTYQPHRLMYWPSTSSDAEFFFTYEDLPLLDPDKLLNSYNDWTDTLEWPTSSREENKTKRLADKQGNPEEKPGLIGAFCRAYSIEEAIETFIPDLYDVHSTNRYTYHEGSTAGGLVIYENGKFAYSHHNTDPVSGQLVNSFDLIRIHLYGAQDEDAKEGTPVNRLPSYKAMQTKAQNDEKVKQQLINDKMTAAMEDFDEVDVDLSAWRGNLEVNANGDFKATIPNIENILCNDPNLRGKIVFNEFTKQIECTGRVPWNKSIKIRQWQDADDSALRGYLEKIYEIHHAGKTKDAIISVALQNAYHPVRDYLNTLVWDGVSRLERLFIKYLGVDDTEVNRVVTRKTLIAAVARVMNPGCKFDYMLTLYGPQGVGKSAILKKLGGAWFSDSLVSVTGKEAYEALQGVWIMEMAELAATRKAEVEAIKHFISKQIDRFRVAYGHYIEDFPRQCIFIGTTNKIDFLKDETGGRRFWPLTVNPDKVEENWSQLTKDDINQIWAEAQYFYEQGEDLYLSSELEKEMRAIQSKHTEESPYVGIVEEFLNTPIPSNWNELSIFDRRRFYQGDVDMLPTGKVDYVERHKVCALEIFVECFGRDKGDSRGSIELRKINNAIRNIGSWEPYEGSNTGKMRFGKDYGVQVAYVKSDINNELL
;
A
#
# COMPACT_ATOMS: atom_id res chain seq x y z
N MET A 1 31.77 55.63 48.96
CA MET A 1 33.11 55.12 48.65
C MET A 1 33.64 55.96 47.54
N LEU A 2 34.94 56.32 47.64
CA LEU A 2 35.61 57.14 46.62
C LEU A 2 36.06 56.21 45.50
N ASP A 3 35.74 56.56 44.25
CA ASP A 3 36.19 55.79 43.07
C ASP A 3 37.79 55.81 43.07
N LYS A 4 38.37 54.64 42.78
CA LYS A 4 39.80 54.46 42.64
C LYS A 4 40.16 54.59 41.17
N VAL A 5 40.31 55.84 40.68
CA VAL A 5 40.55 56.15 39.26
C VAL A 5 41.86 56.83 39.09
N THR A 6 42.83 56.22 38.39
CA THR A 6 44.07 56.83 37.94
C THR A 6 43.72 57.75 36.74
N GLN A 7 44.06 59.08 36.91
CA GLN A 7 43.84 60.06 35.84
C GLN A 7 44.78 59.82 34.65
N VAL A 8 44.29 59.71 33.45
CA VAL A 8 45.06 59.60 32.21
C VAL A 8 45.78 60.92 31.93
N LYS A 9 47.12 60.94 31.93
CA LYS A 9 47.98 62.14 31.72
C LYS A 9 49.07 61.78 30.75
N ASN A 10 49.41 62.71 29.79
CA ASN A 10 50.55 62.71 28.90
C ASN A 10 51.14 61.36 28.54
N ILE A 11 50.41 60.56 27.77
CA ILE A 11 50.81 59.21 27.35
C ILE A 11 51.98 59.30 26.37
N LYS A 12 53.07 58.60 26.70
CA LYS A 12 54.30 58.52 25.91
C LYS A 12 54.16 57.53 24.73
N TYR A 13 53.51 56.42 24.94
CA TYR A 13 53.32 55.37 23.95
C TYR A 13 51.89 55.35 23.43
N ASP A 14 51.50 56.35 22.64
CA ASP A 14 50.20 56.52 22.04
C ASP A 14 50.15 56.02 20.58
N ARG A 15 49.02 55.53 20.11
CA ARG A 15 48.77 55.13 18.74
C ARG A 15 47.26 55.17 18.44
N ASP A 16 46.92 55.24 17.17
CA ASP A 16 45.52 55.02 16.72
C ASP A 16 45.18 53.58 16.84
N ILE A 17 44.09 53.30 17.51
CA ILE A 17 43.49 52.02 17.66
C ILE A 17 42.15 51.90 16.91
N SER A 18 41.88 50.72 16.37
CA SER A 18 40.59 50.43 15.72
C SER A 18 39.66 49.65 16.66
N TYR A 19 38.41 49.99 16.70
CA TYR A 19 37.39 49.25 17.45
C TYR A 19 36.05 49.38 16.80
N ALA A 20 35.16 48.37 17.03
CA ALA A 20 33.75 48.46 16.66
C ALA A 20 32.91 48.68 17.92
N TYR A 21 31.86 49.49 17.86
CA TYR A 21 30.99 49.76 19.00
C TYR A 21 29.50 49.73 18.63
N ALA A 22 28.69 49.49 19.66
CA ALA A 22 27.24 49.63 19.56
C ALA A 22 26.64 50.10 20.90
N SER A 23 25.41 50.63 20.84
CA SER A 23 24.67 51.14 21.99
C SER A 23 24.06 50.07 22.88
N SER A 24 24.00 48.83 22.43
CA SER A 24 23.50 47.66 23.16
C SER A 24 24.14 46.38 22.71
N ARG A 25 24.24 45.42 23.61
CA ARG A 25 24.64 44.03 23.31
C ARG A 25 23.77 43.34 22.25
N LEU A 26 22.53 43.78 22.12
CA LEU A 26 21.54 43.20 21.20
C LEU A 26 21.58 43.87 19.81
N ALA A 27 22.47 44.84 19.60
CA ALA A 27 22.59 45.54 18.32
C ALA A 27 23.00 44.56 17.22
N THR A 28 22.27 44.59 16.09
CA THR A 28 22.55 43.76 14.90
C THR A 28 23.62 44.38 14.00
N HIS A 29 23.90 45.69 14.18
CA HIS A 29 24.91 46.40 13.41
C HIS A 29 25.82 47.17 14.35
N TRP A 30 27.12 47.03 14.13
CA TRP A 30 28.20 47.64 14.89
C TRP A 30 28.99 48.63 14.03
N THR A 31 29.34 49.79 14.57
CA THR A 31 30.04 50.83 13.83
C THR A 31 31.55 50.72 14.08
N ASN A 32 32.32 50.53 13.01
CA ASN A 32 33.77 50.61 13.06
C ASN A 32 34.27 52.04 13.25
N HIS A 33 35.22 52.24 14.17
CA HIS A 33 35.76 53.59 14.49
C HIS A 33 37.25 53.53 14.87
N ASN A 34 37.95 54.65 14.73
CA ASN A 34 39.33 54.84 15.19
C ASN A 34 39.40 55.96 16.20
N MET A 35 40.28 55.83 17.18
CA MET A 35 40.69 56.93 18.09
C MET A 35 42.06 56.63 18.64
N SER A 36 42.69 57.64 19.27
CA SER A 36 44.00 57.39 19.93
C SER A 36 43.82 56.49 21.17
N TRP A 37 44.85 55.77 21.52
CA TRP A 37 44.84 54.92 22.74
C TRP A 37 44.56 55.77 23.98
N SER A 38 45.19 57.00 24.05
CA SER A 38 44.96 57.94 25.17
C SER A 38 43.49 58.37 25.29
N GLU A 39 42.81 58.68 24.18
CA GLU A 39 41.37 59.02 24.16
C GLU A 39 40.52 57.82 24.57
N PHE A 40 40.90 56.61 24.13
CA PHE A 40 40.16 55.39 24.48
C PHE A 40 40.31 55.09 25.99
N MET A 41 41.47 55.22 26.56
CA MET A 41 41.69 55.10 28.01
C MET A 41 40.89 56.15 28.78
N GLN A 42 40.87 57.41 28.33
CA GLN A 42 40.06 58.45 28.95
C GLN A 42 38.55 58.10 28.95
N LYS A 43 38.08 57.48 27.90
CA LYS A 43 36.66 56.95 27.84
C LYS A 43 36.48 55.80 28.82
N LEU A 44 37.42 54.85 28.98
CA LEU A 44 37.36 53.79 29.95
C LEU A 44 37.51 54.21 31.42
N SER A 45 38.15 55.34 31.65
CA SER A 45 38.33 55.88 33.03
C SER A 45 37.03 56.50 33.61
N THR A 46 35.97 56.55 32.85
CA THR A 46 34.68 57.12 33.25
C THR A 46 33.61 56.03 33.26
N THR A 47 32.88 55.86 34.38
CA THR A 47 31.85 54.86 34.50
C THR A 47 30.44 55.47 34.41
N VAL A 48 29.49 54.73 33.89
CA VAL A 48 28.05 55.05 33.94
C VAL A 48 27.49 54.46 35.23
N ARG A 49 26.99 55.34 36.07
CA ARG A 49 26.31 54.91 37.30
C ARG A 49 24.86 54.54 37.05
N THR A 50 24.47 53.33 37.41
CA THR A 50 23.11 52.82 37.31
C THR A 50 22.32 53.13 38.59
N LYS A 51 21.01 52.90 38.59
CA LYS A 51 20.13 53.35 39.67
C LYS A 51 20.10 52.40 40.87
N GLU A 52 20.23 51.11 40.63
CA GLU A 52 20.17 50.06 41.65
C GLU A 52 21.43 50.03 42.53
N SER A 53 21.31 49.55 43.76
CA SER A 53 22.42 49.22 44.61
C SER A 53 23.09 47.88 44.18
N LEU A 54 24.36 47.69 44.56
CA LEU A 54 25.04 46.43 44.29
C LEU A 54 24.37 45.21 44.95
N LEU A 55 23.69 45.43 46.08
CA LEU A 55 22.92 44.39 46.75
C LEU A 55 21.68 43.98 45.98
N GLU A 56 20.96 44.96 45.42
CA GLU A 56 19.79 44.72 44.57
C GLU A 56 20.20 44.06 43.27
N TYR A 57 21.22 44.56 42.59
CA TYR A 57 21.76 43.93 41.40
C TYR A 57 22.08 42.43 41.56
N ASN A 58 22.69 42.09 42.66
CA ASN A 58 23.09 40.67 42.92
C ASN A 58 21.89 39.73 43.18
N LYS A 59 20.72 40.27 43.53
CA LYS A 59 19.49 39.49 43.75
C LYS A 59 18.68 39.30 42.44
N MET A 60 18.95 40.06 41.42
CA MET A 60 18.25 40.02 40.12
C MET A 60 18.58 38.78 39.32
N SER A 61 17.68 38.39 38.44
CA SER A 61 17.92 37.32 37.47
C SER A 61 19.09 37.67 36.53
N LYS A 62 19.72 36.67 35.95
CA LYS A 62 20.83 36.86 34.98
C LYS A 62 20.40 37.72 33.80
N THR A 63 19.15 37.69 33.36
CA THR A 63 18.63 38.51 32.26
C THR A 63 18.55 39.98 32.70
N GLU A 64 17.91 40.27 33.82
CA GLU A 64 17.83 41.63 34.39
C GLU A 64 19.22 42.23 34.65
N GLN A 65 20.16 41.46 35.24
CA GLN A 65 21.56 41.91 35.39
C GLN A 65 22.24 42.23 34.07
N SER A 66 21.93 41.47 33.00
CA SER A 66 22.49 41.71 31.69
C SER A 66 21.92 42.95 31.02
N ASP A 67 20.64 43.26 31.26
CA ASP A 67 19.99 44.46 30.72
C ASP A 67 20.47 45.72 31.44
N ILE A 68 20.66 45.70 32.78
CA ILE A 68 21.14 46.81 33.56
C ILE A 68 22.59 47.21 33.20
N LYS A 69 23.49 46.24 33.05
CA LYS A 69 24.90 46.51 32.70
C LYS A 69 25.08 46.86 31.21
N ASP A 70 24.02 46.74 30.38
CA ASP A 70 24.07 47.03 28.96
C ASP A 70 23.99 48.55 28.68
N VAL A 71 25.08 49.23 28.93
CA VAL A 71 25.32 50.62 28.58
C VAL A 71 26.02 50.74 27.22
N GLY A 72 25.88 49.75 26.37
CA GLY A 72 26.62 49.58 25.14
C GLY A 72 27.98 48.89 25.35
N GLY A 73 28.75 48.75 24.30
CA GLY A 73 30.04 48.04 24.38
C GLY A 73 30.84 48.18 23.10
N PHE A 74 31.99 47.48 23.12
CA PHE A 74 32.93 47.50 22.02
C PHE A 74 33.61 46.16 21.78
N VAL A 75 34.13 45.98 20.57
CA VAL A 75 35.09 44.95 20.19
C VAL A 75 36.38 45.63 19.81
N GLY A 76 37.52 45.17 20.32
CA GLY A 76 38.81 45.87 20.14
C GLY A 76 39.44 45.67 18.74
N GLY A 77 38.67 45.81 17.70
CA GLY A 77 39.06 45.71 16.31
C GLY A 77 37.89 45.96 15.35
N TYR A 78 38.09 45.78 14.07
CA TYR A 78 37.06 45.98 13.02
C TYR A 78 36.27 44.72 12.74
N LEU A 79 34.98 44.92 12.51
CA LEU A 79 34.03 43.92 12.11
C LEU A 79 33.65 44.07 10.62
N LYS A 80 33.62 42.97 9.89
CA LYS A 80 33.17 42.93 8.51
C LYS A 80 31.67 43.25 8.48
N GLU A 81 31.26 44.16 7.64
CA GLU A 81 29.87 44.62 7.49
C GLU A 81 29.17 45.04 8.81
N GLY A 82 29.95 45.34 9.87
CA GLY A 82 29.40 45.67 11.18
C GLY A 82 28.71 44.48 11.89
N LYS A 83 29.01 43.25 11.52
CA LYS A 83 28.43 42.03 12.11
C LYS A 83 29.34 41.44 13.21
N ARG A 84 28.83 41.34 14.45
CA ARG A 84 29.59 40.78 15.59
C ARG A 84 29.32 39.29 15.70
N ARG A 85 30.03 38.46 14.92
CA ARG A 85 29.94 36.97 14.92
C ARG A 85 31.35 36.37 14.72
N ALA A 86 31.49 35.08 15.01
CA ALA A 86 32.64 34.28 14.60
C ALA A 86 32.87 34.41 13.09
N GLY A 87 34.10 34.46 12.63
CA GLY A 87 34.45 34.63 11.23
C GLY A 87 34.21 36.05 10.63
N GLN A 88 33.67 36.99 11.42
CA GLN A 88 33.36 38.36 10.92
C GLN A 88 34.33 39.43 11.51
N VAL A 89 35.39 39.02 12.19
CA VAL A 89 36.42 39.93 12.71
C VAL A 89 37.51 40.14 11.66
N MET A 90 37.67 41.39 11.19
CA MET A 90 38.66 41.74 10.18
C MET A 90 40.07 41.84 10.77
N ASN A 91 40.17 42.45 11.91
CA ASN A 91 41.43 42.59 12.67
C ASN A 91 41.15 42.96 14.12
N ARG A 92 42.17 42.83 14.96
CA ARG A 92 42.18 43.28 16.35
C ARG A 92 43.37 44.21 16.57
N SER A 93 43.15 45.43 17.10
CA SER A 93 44.15 46.38 17.41
C SER A 93 44.53 46.38 18.90
N MET A 94 43.76 45.70 19.73
CA MET A 94 43.99 45.56 21.15
C MET A 94 43.49 44.20 21.63
N LEU A 95 44.13 43.65 22.65
CA LEU A 95 43.59 42.56 23.44
C LEU A 95 42.53 43.09 24.39
N THR A 96 41.49 42.33 24.63
CA THR A 96 40.48 42.65 25.63
C THR A 96 40.12 41.37 26.39
N LEU A 97 40.54 41.30 27.65
CA LEU A 97 40.45 40.07 28.44
C LEU A 97 39.64 40.33 29.72
N ASP A 98 38.64 39.50 29.99
CA ASP A 98 37.86 39.49 31.23
C ASP A 98 38.62 38.69 32.33
N ILE A 99 38.96 39.33 33.45
CA ILE A 99 39.58 38.72 34.64
C ILE A 99 38.45 38.50 35.66
N ASP A 100 37.74 37.43 35.53
CA ASP A 100 36.52 37.10 36.33
C ASP A 100 36.87 36.43 37.67
N TYR A 101 38.10 35.90 37.81
CA TYR A 101 38.55 35.16 39.00
C TYR A 101 39.81 35.83 39.60
N ALA A 102 39.86 37.17 39.52
CA ALA A 102 40.98 37.95 40.01
C ALA A 102 41.29 37.73 41.52
N ALA A 103 42.56 37.69 41.87
CA ALA A 103 43.00 37.82 43.25
C ALA A 103 42.87 39.28 43.71
N HIS A 104 42.90 39.57 45.02
CA HIS A 104 42.74 40.91 45.58
C HIS A 104 43.86 41.86 45.13
N ASP A 105 45.05 41.36 44.90
CA ASP A 105 46.27 42.08 44.48
C ASP A 105 46.53 42.00 42.96
N MET A 106 45.46 41.65 42.15
CA MET A 106 45.59 41.44 40.69
C MET A 106 46.24 42.66 39.98
N ALA A 107 45.91 43.90 40.34
CA ALA A 107 46.50 45.04 39.70
C ALA A 107 48.05 45.13 39.93
N ASP A 108 48.49 44.79 41.12
CA ASP A 108 49.92 44.73 41.48
C ASP A 108 50.60 43.53 40.76
N THR A 109 49.90 42.43 40.64
CA THR A 109 50.36 41.25 39.89
C THR A 109 50.61 41.61 38.43
N LEU A 110 49.65 42.28 37.79
CA LEU A 110 49.81 42.71 36.40
C LEU A 110 51.00 43.62 36.21
N SER A 111 51.19 44.61 37.10
CA SER A 111 52.34 45.53 37.05
C SER A 111 53.67 44.84 37.23
N MET A 112 53.75 43.69 37.95
CA MET A 112 54.94 42.89 38.12
C MET A 112 55.30 42.05 36.89
N PHE A 113 54.35 41.53 36.19
CA PHE A 113 54.57 40.57 35.13
C PHE A 113 54.49 41.16 33.70
N TYR A 114 53.87 42.33 33.53
CA TYR A 114 53.76 42.94 32.23
C TYR A 114 54.78 44.09 32.02
N ASP A 115 55.52 44.00 30.95
CA ASP A 115 56.47 45.00 30.50
C ASP A 115 55.97 45.89 29.32
N PHE A 116 54.65 45.87 29.09
CA PHE A 116 53.95 46.53 28.00
C PHE A 116 52.77 47.35 28.50
N ALA A 117 52.30 48.29 27.65
CA ALA A 117 51.18 49.17 27.97
C ALA A 117 49.87 48.40 28.15
N TYR A 118 49.08 48.73 29.17
CA TYR A 118 47.76 48.22 29.40
C TYR A 118 46.90 49.22 30.21
N CYS A 119 45.55 48.97 30.19
CA CYS A 119 44.68 49.53 31.22
C CYS A 119 43.77 48.47 31.77
N VAL A 120 43.30 48.69 32.99
CA VAL A 120 42.38 47.80 33.70
C VAL A 120 41.23 48.62 34.23
N TYR A 121 39.97 48.16 34.04
CA TYR A 121 38.80 48.74 34.66
C TYR A 121 37.88 47.68 35.27
N SER A 122 37.15 48.11 36.31
CA SER A 122 36.25 47.15 37.02
C SER A 122 34.94 46.95 36.24
N THR A 123 34.42 45.66 36.32
CA THR A 123 33.11 45.33 35.78
C THR A 123 31.97 45.69 36.74
N HIS A 124 30.73 45.68 36.29
CA HIS A 124 29.56 46.02 37.09
C HIS A 124 29.39 45.20 38.36
N LYS A 125 29.97 43.94 38.40
CA LYS A 125 29.97 43.06 39.56
C LYS A 125 31.20 43.17 40.47
N HIS A 126 32.05 44.08 40.23
CA HIS A 126 33.30 44.26 40.95
C HIS A 126 33.05 44.49 42.45
N ARG A 127 33.90 43.90 43.29
CA ARG A 127 34.00 44.17 44.72
C ARG A 127 35.47 44.08 45.12
N ASP A 128 35.88 44.91 46.05
CA ASP A 128 37.26 44.90 46.52
C ASP A 128 37.72 43.52 47.02
N VAL A 129 36.83 42.78 47.74
CA VAL A 129 37.09 41.42 48.24
C VAL A 129 37.02 40.33 47.19
N SER A 130 36.48 40.59 46.03
CA SER A 130 36.37 39.68 44.91
C SER A 130 36.40 40.47 43.63
N PRO A 131 37.60 40.90 43.19
CA PRO A 131 37.71 41.77 42.04
C PRO A 131 37.22 41.09 40.76
N ARG A 132 36.56 41.90 39.91
CA ARG A 132 36.22 41.50 38.55
C ARG A 132 36.62 42.62 37.64
N LEU A 133 37.63 42.36 36.83
CA LEU A 133 38.35 43.36 36.07
C LEU A 133 38.33 43.07 34.58
N ARG A 134 38.55 44.09 33.77
CA ARG A 134 38.81 43.96 32.35
C ARG A 134 40.16 44.55 32.01
N LEU A 135 40.97 43.74 31.42
CA LEU A 135 42.29 44.13 30.93
C LEU A 135 42.18 44.49 29.46
N VAL A 136 42.71 45.65 29.09
CA VAL A 136 42.81 46.08 27.70
C VAL A 136 44.26 46.38 27.39
N VAL A 137 44.82 45.77 26.34
CA VAL A 137 46.25 45.91 25.97
C VAL A 137 46.33 46.36 24.51
N PRO A 138 46.90 47.56 24.23
CA PRO A 138 47.07 48.02 22.85
C PRO A 138 48.24 47.27 22.19
N LEU A 139 47.97 46.80 20.95
CA LEU A 139 48.97 46.04 20.18
C LEU A 139 49.81 46.96 19.31
N LYS A 140 51.08 46.66 19.09
CA LYS A 140 51.97 47.39 18.20
C LYS A 140 51.53 47.34 16.74
N ARG A 141 50.96 46.19 16.29
CA ARG A 141 50.30 46.03 15.00
C ARG A 141 48.93 45.39 15.21
N ASN A 142 48.11 45.51 14.24
CA ASN A 142 46.86 44.76 14.22
C ASN A 142 47.16 43.29 13.96
N VAL A 143 46.39 42.41 14.59
CA VAL A 143 46.45 40.95 14.46
C VAL A 143 45.15 40.41 13.83
N ASN A 144 45.22 39.25 13.19
CA ASN A 144 44.03 38.54 12.73
C ASN A 144 43.34 37.81 13.89
N ALA A 145 42.23 37.08 13.59
CA ALA A 145 41.45 36.43 14.60
C ALA A 145 42.18 35.32 15.35
N ASP A 146 42.96 34.50 14.65
CA ASP A 146 43.70 33.39 15.21
C ASP A 146 44.94 33.86 15.99
N GLU A 147 45.71 34.85 15.43
CA GLU A 147 46.78 35.49 16.16
C GLU A 147 46.29 36.14 17.49
N TYR A 148 45.07 36.75 17.47
CA TYR A 148 44.46 37.32 18.66
C TYR A 148 44.32 36.31 19.80
N GLU A 149 43.81 35.09 19.51
CA GLU A 149 43.64 34.07 20.50
C GLU A 149 44.98 33.57 21.02
N ALA A 150 45.94 33.27 20.14
CA ALA A 150 47.27 32.82 20.54
C ALA A 150 48.00 33.86 21.42
N VAL A 151 48.00 35.13 21.02
CA VAL A 151 48.62 36.23 21.79
C VAL A 151 47.88 36.48 23.11
N GLY A 152 46.53 36.46 23.09
CA GLY A 152 45.73 36.64 24.30
C GLY A 152 45.93 35.56 25.34
N ARG A 153 46.03 34.30 24.90
CA ARG A 153 46.31 33.14 25.78
C ARG A 153 47.75 33.24 26.39
N LYS A 154 48.71 33.65 25.57
CA LYS A 154 50.10 33.84 26.08
C LYS A 154 50.18 34.96 27.08
N VAL A 155 49.48 36.09 26.88
CA VAL A 155 49.41 37.19 27.86
C VAL A 155 48.75 36.73 29.17
N ALA A 156 47.66 35.92 29.08
CA ALA A 156 47.02 35.38 30.27
C ALA A 156 47.93 34.35 31.02
N ASP A 157 48.69 33.54 30.30
CA ASP A 157 49.61 32.56 30.82
C ASP A 157 50.72 33.19 31.72
N MET A 158 51.13 34.39 31.35
CA MET A 158 52.16 35.14 32.13
C MET A 158 51.79 35.39 33.59
N VAL A 159 50.48 35.44 33.88
CA VAL A 159 49.96 35.69 35.24
C VAL A 159 49.11 34.53 35.76
N GLY A 160 48.77 33.60 34.87
CA GLY A 160 47.99 32.41 35.17
C GLY A 160 46.64 32.38 34.49
N MET A 161 46.43 31.37 33.62
CA MET A 161 45.22 31.17 32.80
C MET A 161 43.92 31.11 33.60
N ASP A 162 43.97 30.57 34.82
CA ASP A 162 42.78 30.36 35.67
C ASP A 162 42.14 31.64 36.21
N PHE A 163 42.81 32.81 36.12
CA PHE A 163 42.25 34.10 36.48
C PHE A 163 41.28 34.66 35.42
N PHE A 164 41.41 34.21 34.17
CA PHE A 164 40.65 34.73 33.03
C PHE A 164 39.40 33.90 32.69
N ASP A 165 38.35 34.56 32.14
CA ASP A 165 37.21 33.87 31.56
C ASP A 165 37.64 33.14 30.28
N ASP A 166 37.40 31.84 30.19
CA ASP A 166 37.76 31.00 29.03
C ASP A 166 37.15 31.49 27.70
N THR A 167 36.07 32.26 27.74
CA THR A 167 35.43 32.83 26.55
C THR A 167 36.06 34.17 26.12
N THR A 168 36.99 34.69 26.89
CA THR A 168 37.59 36.03 26.61
C THR A 168 38.49 36.02 25.37
N TYR A 169 39.01 34.87 24.98
CA TYR A 169 39.90 34.73 23.82
C TYR A 169 39.15 34.72 22.48
N GLN A 170 37.82 34.74 22.49
CA GLN A 170 37.03 34.85 21.25
C GLN A 170 37.22 36.22 20.60
N PRO A 171 37.66 36.31 19.33
CA PRO A 171 37.97 37.61 18.71
C PRO A 171 36.77 38.55 18.60
N HIS A 172 35.54 38.04 18.53
CA HIS A 172 34.28 38.80 18.45
C HIS A 172 33.66 39.08 19.82
N ARG A 173 34.40 38.83 20.92
CA ARG A 173 33.91 39.01 22.29
C ARG A 173 33.52 40.48 22.55
N LEU A 174 32.36 40.70 23.08
CA LEU A 174 31.86 41.99 23.51
C LEU A 174 32.48 42.39 24.85
N MET A 175 33.04 43.56 24.92
CA MET A 175 33.41 44.29 26.18
C MET A 175 32.41 45.39 26.42
N TYR A 176 31.69 45.36 27.56
CA TYR A 176 30.77 46.45 27.91
C TYR A 176 31.61 47.72 28.30
N TRP A 177 31.10 48.88 27.94
CA TRP A 177 31.62 50.14 28.50
C TRP A 177 31.48 50.09 30.03
N PRO A 178 32.34 50.85 30.77
CA PRO A 178 32.29 50.81 32.22
C PRO A 178 30.91 51.24 32.77
N SER A 179 30.34 50.38 33.58
CA SER A 179 29.13 50.67 34.35
C SER A 179 29.25 50.17 35.78
N THR A 180 28.60 50.86 36.70
CA THR A 180 28.77 50.58 38.12
C THR A 180 27.43 50.88 38.84
N SER A 181 27.01 50.03 39.81
CA SER A 181 25.86 50.26 40.64
C SER A 181 26.00 51.60 41.44
N SER A 182 24.89 52.15 41.91
CA SER A 182 24.83 53.47 42.53
C SER A 182 25.78 53.60 43.74
N ASP A 183 25.98 52.53 44.51
CA ASP A 183 26.75 52.45 45.76
C ASP A 183 28.07 51.66 45.65
N ALA A 184 28.38 51.15 44.44
CA ALA A 184 29.61 50.37 44.25
C ALA A 184 30.83 51.26 43.91
N GLU A 185 32.03 50.72 44.14
CA GLU A 185 33.30 51.39 43.80
C GLU A 185 33.66 51.11 42.36
N PHE A 186 34.12 52.12 41.63
CA PHE A 186 34.69 52.01 40.32
C PHE A 186 36.21 52.03 40.42
N PHE A 187 36.88 51.10 39.78
CA PHE A 187 38.34 50.99 39.69
C PHE A 187 38.83 51.16 38.27
N PHE A 188 39.82 52.00 38.05
CA PHE A 188 40.54 52.17 36.78
C PHE A 188 42.04 52.50 37.07
N THR A 189 42.92 51.74 36.42
CA THR A 189 44.34 52.01 36.40
C THR A 189 44.97 51.69 35.05
N TYR A 190 46.11 52.18 34.74
CA TYR A 190 46.88 51.94 33.52
C TYR A 190 48.39 52.05 33.76
N GLU A 191 49.15 51.38 32.84
CA GLU A 191 50.59 51.53 32.74
C GLU A 191 50.99 52.05 31.36
N ASP A 192 51.79 53.16 31.31
CA ASP A 192 52.28 53.76 30.07
C ASP A 192 53.69 53.18 29.75
N LEU A 193 53.67 52.04 29.17
CA LEU A 193 54.86 51.23 28.75
C LEU A 193 54.82 51.06 27.21
N PRO A 194 55.90 50.49 26.61
CA PRO A 194 55.84 50.19 25.17
C PRO A 194 54.65 49.33 24.80
N LEU A 195 54.14 49.56 23.60
CA LEU A 195 52.97 48.74 23.06
C LEU A 195 53.40 47.28 22.97
N LEU A 196 52.43 46.37 23.26
CA LEU A 196 52.70 44.95 23.15
C LEU A 196 52.99 44.56 21.70
N ASP A 197 54.21 43.97 21.50
CA ASP A 197 54.61 43.43 20.19
C ASP A 197 54.07 41.99 20.02
N PRO A 198 53.00 41.76 19.23
CA PRO A 198 52.42 40.44 19.09
C PRO A 198 53.38 39.43 18.46
N ASP A 199 54.32 39.87 17.59
CA ASP A 199 55.28 38.98 16.94
C ASP A 199 56.22 38.33 17.91
N LYS A 200 56.64 39.09 18.97
CA LYS A 200 57.48 38.50 20.04
C LYS A 200 56.75 37.35 20.76
N LEU A 201 55.47 37.50 21.03
CA LEU A 201 54.70 36.44 21.70
C LEU A 201 54.43 35.24 20.78
N LEU A 202 54.07 35.51 19.53
CA LEU A 202 53.87 34.44 18.54
C LEU A 202 55.17 33.63 18.34
N ASN A 203 56.33 34.31 18.23
CA ASN A 203 57.63 33.64 18.13
C ASN A 203 58.09 32.94 19.42
N SER A 204 57.41 33.08 20.52
CA SER A 204 57.65 32.31 21.74
C SER A 204 57.00 30.92 21.78
N TYR A 205 56.13 30.62 20.85
CA TYR A 205 55.62 29.26 20.54
C TYR A 205 56.65 28.53 19.65
N ASN A 206 56.71 27.19 19.67
CA ASN A 206 57.45 26.46 18.63
C ASN A 206 56.70 26.59 17.29
N ASP A 207 55.43 26.40 17.32
CA ASP A 207 54.51 26.71 16.22
C ASP A 207 53.20 27.28 16.78
N TRP A 208 53.04 28.62 16.71
CA TRP A 208 51.81 29.25 17.21
C TRP A 208 50.56 28.85 16.39
N THR A 209 50.69 28.32 15.18
CA THR A 209 49.60 27.84 14.36
C THR A 209 49.07 26.49 14.88
N ASP A 210 49.84 25.70 15.61
CA ASP A 210 49.34 24.50 16.27
C ASP A 210 48.60 24.86 17.56
N THR A 211 47.32 24.72 17.56
CA THR A 211 46.44 25.03 18.70
C THR A 211 46.71 24.16 19.95
N LEU A 212 47.47 23.06 19.84
CA LEU A 212 47.92 22.25 20.99
C LEU A 212 48.96 22.98 21.87
N GLU A 213 49.72 23.88 21.28
CA GLU A 213 50.70 24.64 22.02
C GLU A 213 50.11 25.81 22.81
N TRP A 214 48.81 26.11 22.59
CA TRP A 214 48.16 27.22 23.27
C TRP A 214 47.90 26.90 24.75
N PRO A 215 48.27 27.80 25.67
CA PRO A 215 47.92 27.64 27.07
C PRO A 215 46.40 27.50 27.29
N THR A 216 46.05 26.59 28.18
CA THR A 216 44.64 26.30 28.53
C THR A 216 44.40 26.45 30.03
N SER A 217 43.19 26.82 30.45
CA SER A 217 42.78 26.81 31.86
C SER A 217 42.43 25.41 32.33
N SER A 218 42.49 25.15 33.63
CA SER A 218 42.03 23.91 34.26
C SER A 218 40.54 23.63 34.01
N ARG A 219 39.74 24.64 33.68
CA ARG A 219 38.30 24.55 33.36
C ARG A 219 38.08 24.11 31.94
N GLU A 220 38.94 24.50 31.00
CA GLU A 220 38.80 24.24 29.57
C GLU A 220 39.02 22.76 29.26
N GLU A 221 39.89 22.06 29.95
CA GLU A 221 40.14 20.63 29.82
C GLU A 221 38.89 19.76 30.03
N ASN A 222 37.93 20.23 30.86
CA ASN A 222 36.68 19.52 31.16
C ASN A 222 35.48 20.06 30.34
N LYS A 223 35.66 21.11 29.53
CA LYS A 223 34.57 21.81 28.87
C LYS A 223 33.93 20.94 27.75
N THR A 224 34.76 20.34 26.90
CA THR A 224 34.33 19.50 25.80
C THR A 224 33.56 18.29 26.33
N LYS A 225 34.06 17.65 27.40
CA LYS A 225 33.38 16.53 28.05
C LYS A 225 31.99 16.91 28.60
N ARG A 226 31.90 18.07 29.29
CA ARG A 226 30.60 18.59 29.78
C ARG A 226 29.64 18.97 28.67
N LEU A 227 30.16 19.45 27.55
CA LEU A 227 29.34 19.79 26.38
C LEU A 227 28.81 18.50 25.71
N ALA A 228 29.63 17.46 25.62
CA ALA A 228 29.23 16.15 25.10
C ALA A 228 28.15 15.51 25.99
N ASP A 229 28.38 15.49 27.32
CA ASP A 229 27.38 14.98 28.29
C ASP A 229 26.03 15.71 28.18
N LYS A 230 26.08 17.04 27.99
CA LYS A 230 24.87 17.86 27.81
C LYS A 230 24.14 17.60 26.48
N GLN A 231 24.84 17.30 25.42
CA GLN A 231 24.31 17.05 24.10
C GLN A 231 23.73 15.62 23.97
N GLY A 232 24.24 14.68 24.76
CA GLY A 232 23.96 13.26 24.69
C GLY A 232 24.54 12.61 23.44
N ASN A 233 24.51 11.30 23.37
CA ASN A 233 25.02 10.55 22.23
C ASN A 233 24.20 10.89 20.94
N PRO A 234 24.83 11.47 19.90
CA PRO A 234 24.12 11.85 18.68
C PRO A 234 23.57 10.64 17.93
N GLU A 235 24.20 9.48 18.05
CA GLU A 235 23.75 8.23 17.40
C GLU A 235 22.48 7.66 18.05
N GLU A 236 22.22 7.94 19.31
CA GLU A 236 21.00 7.50 20.03
C GLU A 236 19.82 8.43 19.81
N LYS A 237 20.01 9.58 19.16
CA LYS A 237 18.90 10.48 18.85
C LYS A 237 17.92 9.81 17.90
N PRO A 238 16.60 9.88 18.17
CA PRO A 238 15.60 9.32 17.28
C PRO A 238 15.50 10.10 15.96
N GLY A 239 15.03 9.42 14.91
CA GLY A 239 14.73 10.04 13.62
C GLY A 239 15.97 10.42 12.80
N LEU A 240 15.81 11.44 11.96
CA LEU A 240 16.75 11.78 10.89
C LEU A 240 18.16 12.17 11.37
N ILE A 241 18.24 12.88 12.50
CA ILE A 241 19.54 13.31 13.04
C ILE A 241 20.36 12.11 13.48
N GLY A 242 19.77 11.20 14.25
CA GLY A 242 20.45 9.99 14.70
C GLY A 242 20.85 9.09 13.53
N ALA A 243 19.96 8.91 12.57
CA ALA A 243 20.24 8.13 11.37
C ALA A 243 21.39 8.73 10.56
N PHE A 244 21.45 10.06 10.42
CA PHE A 244 22.58 10.73 9.77
C PHE A 244 23.88 10.50 10.52
N CYS A 245 23.88 10.65 11.86
CA CYS A 245 25.08 10.46 12.69
C CYS A 245 25.56 9.00 12.73
N ARG A 246 24.64 8.02 12.59
CA ARG A 246 25.00 6.60 12.43
C ARG A 246 25.49 6.26 11.03
N ALA A 247 24.96 6.95 10.02
CA ALA A 247 25.36 6.76 8.63
C ALA A 247 26.72 7.39 8.32
N TYR A 248 27.05 8.49 8.98
CA TYR A 248 28.28 9.26 8.73
C TYR A 248 28.94 9.68 10.05
N SER A 249 30.14 9.17 10.32
CA SER A 249 31.04 9.77 11.31
C SER A 249 31.39 11.21 10.91
N ILE A 250 32.05 11.96 11.78
CA ILE A 250 32.58 13.29 11.45
C ILE A 250 33.49 13.23 10.23
N GLU A 251 34.41 12.27 10.21
CA GLU A 251 35.41 12.06 9.15
C GLU A 251 34.72 11.78 7.81
N GLU A 252 33.81 10.77 7.81
CA GLU A 252 33.07 10.43 6.60
C GLU A 252 32.18 11.58 6.11
N ALA A 253 31.61 12.36 7.02
CA ALA A 253 30.80 13.52 6.66
C ALA A 253 31.65 14.63 6.02
N ILE A 254 32.83 14.89 6.51
CA ILE A 254 33.78 15.84 5.90
C ILE A 254 34.15 15.35 4.50
N GLU A 255 34.60 14.11 4.35
CA GLU A 255 35.02 13.55 3.07
C GLU A 255 33.88 13.54 2.02
N THR A 256 32.65 13.28 2.47
CA THR A 256 31.51 13.14 1.54
C THR A 256 30.91 14.49 1.14
N PHE A 257 30.80 15.44 2.06
CA PHE A 257 29.97 16.63 1.83
C PHE A 257 30.73 17.94 1.75
N ILE A 258 31.93 18.02 2.36
CA ILE A 258 32.75 19.22 2.45
C ILE A 258 34.26 18.92 2.31
N PRO A 259 34.68 18.07 1.34
CA PRO A 259 36.08 17.63 1.21
C PRO A 259 37.06 18.77 0.99
N ASP A 260 36.60 19.87 0.39
CA ASP A 260 37.47 21.01 0.06
C ASP A 260 37.65 22.01 1.21
N LEU A 261 37.00 21.79 2.36
CA LEU A 261 37.07 22.75 3.48
C LEU A 261 38.04 22.36 4.57
N TYR A 262 38.45 21.08 4.65
CA TYR A 262 39.31 20.60 5.68
C TYR A 262 40.39 19.67 5.14
N ASP A 263 41.66 19.92 5.54
CA ASP A 263 42.79 19.01 5.33
C ASP A 263 43.04 18.14 6.55
N VAL A 264 43.37 16.87 6.36
CA VAL A 264 43.79 15.99 7.44
C VAL A 264 45.13 16.46 8.01
N HIS A 265 45.16 16.79 9.28
CA HIS A 265 46.40 17.14 9.99
C HIS A 265 47.00 15.94 10.72
N SER A 266 46.18 15.20 11.45
CA SER A 266 46.55 13.94 12.14
C SER A 266 45.30 13.06 12.33
N THR A 267 45.46 11.91 12.99
CA THR A 267 44.39 10.88 13.11
C THR A 267 43.02 11.41 13.52
N ASN A 268 42.94 12.44 14.36
CA ASN A 268 41.68 13.03 14.84
C ASN A 268 41.69 14.55 14.81
N ARG A 269 42.45 15.16 13.88
CA ARG A 269 42.56 16.60 13.73
C ARG A 269 42.56 16.98 12.26
N TYR A 270 41.84 18.07 11.99
CA TYR A 270 41.71 18.65 10.66
C TYR A 270 42.06 20.14 10.69
N THR A 271 42.64 20.62 9.61
CA THR A 271 42.94 22.03 9.38
C THR A 271 41.85 22.63 8.51
N TYR A 272 41.24 23.71 8.95
CA TYR A 272 40.29 24.47 8.15
C TYR A 272 41.02 25.30 7.09
N HIS A 273 40.66 25.17 5.80
CA HIS A 273 41.41 25.77 4.69
C HIS A 273 41.46 27.29 4.72
N GLU A 274 40.42 27.96 5.20
CA GLU A 274 40.37 29.43 5.31
C GLU A 274 40.95 29.93 6.66
N GLY A 275 41.44 29.03 7.47
CA GLY A 275 42.06 29.35 8.75
C GLY A 275 43.57 29.57 8.66
N SER A 276 44.15 30.33 9.60
CA SER A 276 45.60 30.55 9.73
C SER A 276 46.27 29.62 10.78
N THR A 277 45.49 28.74 11.41
CA THR A 277 45.96 27.73 12.38
C THR A 277 45.88 26.31 11.79
N ALA A 278 46.74 25.40 12.29
CA ALA A 278 46.81 24.02 11.87
C ALA A 278 46.13 23.09 12.90
N GLY A 279 45.46 22.02 12.45
CA GLY A 279 44.92 21.00 13.33
C GLY A 279 43.84 21.46 14.33
N GLY A 280 43.21 22.60 14.08
CA GLY A 280 42.28 23.23 15.02
C GLY A 280 40.90 22.59 15.12
N LEU A 281 40.42 21.82 14.15
CA LEU A 281 39.24 20.99 14.30
C LEU A 281 39.64 19.66 14.94
N VAL A 282 39.14 19.38 16.12
CA VAL A 282 39.47 18.18 16.92
C VAL A 282 38.25 17.29 16.97
N ILE A 283 38.46 16.00 16.68
CA ILE A 283 37.40 14.97 16.71
C ILE A 283 37.45 14.22 18.05
N TYR A 284 36.29 14.01 18.65
CA TYR A 284 36.13 13.38 19.96
C TYR A 284 35.19 12.17 19.84
N GLU A 285 35.30 11.27 20.83
CA GLU A 285 34.45 10.10 21.02
C GLU A 285 34.29 9.23 19.74
N ASN A 286 35.41 8.90 19.12
CA ASN A 286 35.49 8.04 17.95
C ASN A 286 34.62 8.55 16.76
N GLY A 287 34.72 9.82 16.44
CA GLY A 287 34.03 10.38 15.27
C GLY A 287 32.62 10.92 15.52
N LYS A 288 32.16 10.94 16.80
CA LYS A 288 30.79 11.40 17.12
C LYS A 288 30.65 12.90 17.20
N PHE A 289 31.71 13.59 17.65
CA PHE A 289 31.72 15.03 17.84
C PHE A 289 32.98 15.66 17.26
N ALA A 290 32.82 16.90 16.81
CA ALA A 290 33.95 17.76 16.48
C ALA A 290 33.87 19.08 17.24
N TYR A 291 35.03 19.66 17.57
CA TYR A 291 35.13 20.99 18.14
C TYR A 291 36.24 21.75 17.42
N SER A 292 35.93 22.94 16.88
CA SER A 292 36.89 23.76 16.15
C SER A 292 37.44 24.88 17.01
N HIS A 293 38.74 24.95 17.04
CA HIS A 293 39.54 26.05 17.59
C HIS A 293 39.93 27.09 16.52
N HIS A 294 39.61 26.86 15.25
CA HIS A 294 39.82 27.82 14.19
C HIS A 294 38.79 28.94 14.30
N ASN A 295 39.23 30.16 14.59
CA ASN A 295 38.33 31.30 14.81
C ASN A 295 37.58 31.76 13.54
N THR A 296 38.11 31.44 12.35
CA THR A 296 37.51 31.69 11.06
C THR A 296 36.49 30.61 10.66
N ASP A 297 36.56 29.44 11.29
CA ASP A 297 35.67 28.34 11.04
C ASP A 297 34.22 28.66 11.52
N PRO A 298 33.19 28.50 10.71
CA PRO A 298 31.77 28.70 11.11
C PRO A 298 31.33 27.91 12.34
N VAL A 299 31.96 26.77 12.63
CA VAL A 299 31.72 25.94 13.85
C VAL A 299 32.62 26.25 15.02
N SER A 300 33.40 27.33 14.93
CA SER A 300 34.33 27.76 15.99
C SER A 300 33.65 27.82 17.36
N GLY A 301 34.30 27.22 18.37
CA GLY A 301 33.87 27.28 19.76
C GLY A 301 32.59 26.48 20.06
N GLN A 302 32.08 25.66 19.12
CA GLN A 302 30.92 24.81 19.27
C GLN A 302 31.34 23.36 19.22
N LEU A 303 30.71 22.52 20.07
CA LEU A 303 30.77 21.07 19.92
C LEU A 303 29.63 20.64 19.00
N VAL A 304 29.96 20.07 17.85
CA VAL A 304 29.01 19.69 16.82
C VAL A 304 29.08 18.18 16.52
N ASN A 305 27.96 17.57 16.18
CA ASN A 305 27.89 16.26 15.57
C ASN A 305 28.00 16.37 14.04
N SER A 306 28.05 15.23 13.32
CA SER A 306 28.19 15.24 11.85
C SER A 306 27.06 15.97 11.15
N PHE A 307 25.81 15.85 11.63
CA PHE A 307 24.65 16.56 11.05
C PHE A 307 24.80 18.08 11.19
N ASP A 308 25.15 18.57 12.39
CA ASP A 308 25.30 20.01 12.63
C ASP A 308 26.57 20.58 11.97
N LEU A 309 27.63 19.82 11.86
CA LEU A 309 28.83 20.22 11.13
C LEU A 309 28.48 20.54 9.67
N ILE A 310 27.83 19.60 8.97
CA ILE A 310 27.46 19.78 7.57
C ILE A 310 26.40 20.86 7.42
N ARG A 311 25.43 20.94 8.34
CA ARG A 311 24.38 21.96 8.34
C ARG A 311 24.98 23.38 8.37
N ILE A 312 25.93 23.62 9.29
CA ILE A 312 26.49 24.95 9.50
C ILE A 312 27.33 25.37 8.29
N HIS A 313 28.15 24.46 7.74
CA HIS A 313 29.02 24.78 6.60
C HIS A 313 28.22 24.98 5.32
N LEU A 314 27.23 24.12 5.00
CA LEU A 314 26.50 24.22 3.74
C LEU A 314 25.38 25.26 3.77
N TYR A 315 24.77 25.47 4.92
CA TYR A 315 23.52 26.22 5.02
C TYR A 315 23.52 27.31 6.10
N GLY A 316 24.59 27.47 6.88
CA GLY A 316 24.65 28.43 7.98
C GLY A 316 24.42 29.89 7.56
N ALA A 317 24.80 30.26 6.34
CA ALA A 317 24.54 31.58 5.79
C ALA A 317 23.03 31.91 5.69
N GLN A 318 22.15 30.92 5.57
CA GLN A 318 20.69 31.12 5.53
C GLN A 318 20.11 31.57 6.88
N ASP A 319 20.87 31.46 7.97
CA ASP A 319 20.45 31.86 9.31
C ASP A 319 20.81 33.31 9.66
N GLU A 320 21.37 34.07 8.73
CA GLU A 320 21.89 35.43 8.99
C GLU A 320 20.82 36.41 9.52
N ASP A 321 19.60 36.24 9.06
CA ASP A 321 18.44 37.07 9.48
C ASP A 321 17.66 36.48 10.67
N ALA A 322 18.11 35.36 11.20
CA ALA A 322 17.44 34.72 12.35
C ALA A 322 17.71 35.52 13.63
N LYS A 323 16.68 35.71 14.45
CA LYS A 323 16.81 36.40 15.74
C LYS A 323 17.70 35.59 16.69
N GLU A 324 18.52 36.29 17.44
CA GLU A 324 19.37 35.66 18.48
C GLU A 324 18.48 34.86 19.47
N GLY A 325 18.86 33.59 19.72
CA GLY A 325 18.09 32.70 20.58
C GLY A 325 17.02 31.88 19.87
N THR A 326 16.89 31.97 18.53
CA THR A 326 16.00 31.09 17.77
C THR A 326 16.45 29.62 17.97
N PRO A 327 15.53 28.72 18.37
CA PRO A 327 15.84 27.30 18.51
C PRO A 327 16.36 26.70 17.20
N VAL A 328 17.39 25.84 17.26
CA VAL A 328 18.06 25.27 16.09
C VAL A 328 17.07 24.60 15.11
N ASN A 329 16.08 23.88 15.61
CA ASN A 329 15.07 23.21 14.80
C ASN A 329 14.11 24.14 14.03
N ARG A 330 14.19 25.46 14.29
CA ARG A 330 13.40 26.49 13.58
C ARG A 330 14.23 27.29 12.58
N LEU A 331 15.54 27.08 12.55
CA LEU A 331 16.44 27.77 11.64
C LEU A 331 16.25 27.33 10.18
N PRO A 332 16.39 28.23 9.21
CA PRO A 332 16.39 27.90 7.78
C PRO A 332 17.42 26.83 7.42
N SER A 333 18.64 26.92 7.95
CA SER A 333 19.70 25.94 7.73
C SER A 333 19.32 24.53 8.17
N TYR A 334 18.56 24.42 9.27
CA TYR A 334 18.11 23.13 9.78
C TYR A 334 17.13 22.44 8.81
N LYS A 335 16.18 23.20 8.24
CA LYS A 335 15.24 22.68 7.25
C LYS A 335 15.93 22.26 5.96
N ALA A 336 16.91 23.06 5.51
CA ALA A 336 17.68 22.74 4.32
C ALA A 336 18.49 21.43 4.53
N MET A 337 19.13 21.29 5.68
CA MET A 337 19.88 20.07 6.03
C MET A 337 18.99 18.84 6.20
N GLN A 338 17.79 19.00 6.78
CA GLN A 338 16.79 17.93 6.81
C GLN A 338 16.45 17.43 5.40
N THR A 339 16.20 18.32 4.48
CA THR A 339 15.90 17.96 3.08
C THR A 339 17.06 17.21 2.42
N LYS A 340 18.30 17.65 2.67
CA LYS A 340 19.49 16.96 2.16
C LYS A 340 19.61 15.54 2.73
N ALA A 341 19.49 15.39 4.04
CA ALA A 341 19.59 14.11 4.73
C ALA A 341 18.46 13.13 4.31
N GLN A 342 17.24 13.63 4.07
CA GLN A 342 16.13 12.84 3.57
C GLN A 342 16.33 12.25 2.18
N ASN A 343 17.10 12.93 1.34
CA ASN A 343 17.39 12.49 -0.02
C ASN A 343 18.64 11.62 -0.13
N ASP A 344 19.40 11.49 0.97
CA ASP A 344 20.61 10.69 1.02
C ASP A 344 20.29 9.19 1.18
N GLU A 345 20.82 8.36 0.29
CA GLU A 345 20.53 6.91 0.26
C GLU A 345 21.06 6.17 1.48
N LYS A 346 22.27 6.53 1.97
CA LYS A 346 22.88 5.89 3.15
C LYS A 346 22.07 6.20 4.41
N VAL A 347 21.58 7.43 4.53
CA VAL A 347 20.72 7.87 5.66
C VAL A 347 19.35 7.21 5.60
N LYS A 348 18.74 7.09 4.41
CA LYS A 348 17.48 6.37 4.22
C LYS A 348 17.59 4.91 4.65
N GLN A 349 18.64 4.23 4.21
CA GLN A 349 18.88 2.84 4.61
C GLN A 349 19.08 2.72 6.13
N GLN A 350 19.81 3.64 6.73
CA GLN A 350 20.01 3.64 8.17
C GLN A 350 18.69 3.84 8.94
N LEU A 351 17.86 4.80 8.52
CA LEU A 351 16.52 5.02 9.10
C LEU A 351 15.65 3.76 9.05
N ILE A 352 15.68 3.08 7.90
CA ILE A 352 14.93 1.83 7.69
C ILE A 352 15.42 0.74 8.64
N ASN A 353 16.76 0.57 8.75
CA ASN A 353 17.36 -0.42 9.62
C ASN A 353 17.02 -0.17 11.10
N ASP A 354 17.09 1.08 11.54
CA ASP A 354 16.77 1.46 12.91
C ASP A 354 15.31 1.11 13.30
N LYS A 355 14.37 1.46 12.43
CA LYS A 355 12.95 1.16 12.65
C LYS A 355 12.68 -0.33 12.67
N MET A 356 13.37 -1.09 11.84
CA MET A 356 13.19 -2.54 11.81
C MET A 356 13.80 -3.25 13.00
N THR A 357 14.95 -2.81 13.48
CA THR A 357 15.56 -3.36 14.70
C THR A 357 14.62 -3.18 15.89
N ALA A 358 14.01 -1.98 16.02
CA ALA A 358 13.02 -1.72 17.07
C ALA A 358 11.75 -2.59 16.92
N ALA A 359 11.32 -2.86 15.67
CA ALA A 359 10.15 -3.71 15.40
C ALA A 359 10.44 -5.21 15.63
N MET A 360 11.68 -5.66 15.47
CA MET A 360 12.09 -7.06 15.67
C MET A 360 12.04 -7.50 17.14
N GLU A 361 12.34 -6.61 18.08
CA GLU A 361 12.26 -6.92 19.52
C GLU A 361 10.85 -7.35 19.97
N ASP A 362 9.84 -7.06 19.16
CA ASP A 362 8.44 -7.32 19.45
C ASP A 362 7.83 -8.55 18.74
N PHE A 363 8.54 -9.17 17.78
CA PHE A 363 8.07 -10.35 17.03
C PHE A 363 9.08 -11.50 17.08
N ASP A 364 8.68 -12.63 17.61
CA ASP A 364 9.55 -13.82 17.78
C ASP A 364 9.99 -14.52 16.47
N GLU A 365 9.38 -14.22 15.30
CA GLU A 365 9.67 -14.88 14.03
C GLU A 365 9.37 -13.97 12.82
N VAL A 366 10.11 -12.88 12.64
CA VAL A 366 10.05 -12.08 11.41
C VAL A 366 11.34 -12.25 10.61
N ASP A 367 11.23 -12.78 9.40
CA ASP A 367 12.35 -12.88 8.48
C ASP A 367 12.66 -11.49 7.90
N VAL A 368 13.82 -10.94 8.24
CA VAL A 368 14.23 -9.59 7.84
C VAL A 368 15.10 -9.66 6.61
N ASP A 369 14.50 -9.41 5.47
CA ASP A 369 15.23 -9.15 4.25
C ASP A 369 15.68 -7.68 4.20
N LEU A 370 16.99 -7.46 4.32
CA LEU A 370 17.65 -6.15 4.21
C LEU A 370 17.84 -5.70 2.76
N SER A 371 16.98 -6.15 1.86
CA SER A 371 17.12 -5.92 0.42
C SER A 371 16.84 -4.47 -0.03
N ALA A 372 17.41 -4.12 -1.18
CA ALA A 372 17.41 -2.77 -1.77
C ALA A 372 16.01 -2.16 -2.06
N TRP A 373 14.92 -2.98 -2.07
CA TRP A 373 13.56 -2.50 -2.36
C TRP A 373 13.04 -1.47 -1.33
N ARG A 374 13.58 -1.51 -0.11
CA ARG A 374 13.20 -0.59 0.97
C ARG A 374 13.67 0.84 0.73
N GLY A 375 14.80 1.00 0.05
CA GLY A 375 15.29 2.31 -0.39
C GLY A 375 14.31 3.05 -1.31
N ASN A 376 13.40 2.31 -1.96
CA ASN A 376 12.37 2.88 -2.82
C ASN A 376 11.12 3.38 -2.06
N LEU A 377 11.05 3.21 -0.73
CA LEU A 377 9.93 3.71 0.06
C LEU A 377 10.06 5.22 0.26
N GLU A 378 9.00 5.95 -0.03
CA GLU A 378 8.91 7.39 0.24
C GLU A 378 8.79 7.67 1.72
N VAL A 379 9.61 8.60 2.23
CA VAL A 379 9.57 9.08 3.62
C VAL A 379 9.10 10.53 3.69
N ASN A 380 8.57 10.92 4.86
CA ASN A 380 8.21 12.31 5.15
C ASN A 380 9.42 13.09 5.72
N ALA A 381 9.24 14.37 6.08
CA ALA A 381 10.26 15.22 6.65
C ALA A 381 10.86 14.72 8.00
N ASN A 382 10.14 13.85 8.71
CA ASN A 382 10.59 13.27 9.97
C ASN A 382 11.28 11.89 9.78
N GLY A 383 11.37 11.41 8.53
CA GLY A 383 11.89 10.08 8.22
C GLY A 383 10.87 8.95 8.36
N ASP A 384 9.57 9.22 8.61
CA ASP A 384 8.54 8.20 8.66
C ASP A 384 8.06 7.83 7.28
N PHE A 385 7.71 6.56 7.07
CA PHE A 385 7.17 6.11 5.80
C PHE A 385 5.83 6.79 5.50
N LYS A 386 5.71 7.37 4.32
CA LYS A 386 4.46 7.97 3.89
C LYS A 386 3.40 6.89 3.68
N ALA A 387 2.21 7.10 4.22
CA ALA A 387 1.06 6.25 3.94
C ALA A 387 0.52 6.54 2.52
N THR A 388 1.25 6.08 1.48
CA THR A 388 0.85 6.17 0.06
C THR A 388 0.52 4.79 -0.47
N ILE A 389 -0.34 4.69 -1.49
CA ILE A 389 -0.65 3.41 -2.13
C ILE A 389 0.64 2.76 -2.67
N PRO A 390 1.52 3.46 -3.41
CA PRO A 390 2.76 2.89 -3.90
C PRO A 390 3.68 2.33 -2.80
N ASN A 391 3.80 3.00 -1.65
CA ASN A 391 4.58 2.46 -0.55
C ASN A 391 3.97 1.16 0.00
N ILE A 392 2.66 1.13 0.18
CA ILE A 392 1.98 -0.07 0.69
C ILE A 392 2.08 -1.22 -0.31
N GLU A 393 1.89 -0.96 -1.61
CA GLU A 393 2.08 -1.96 -2.68
C GLU A 393 3.51 -2.51 -2.68
N ASN A 394 4.51 -1.63 -2.57
CA ASN A 394 5.91 -2.04 -2.52
C ASN A 394 6.19 -2.95 -1.31
N ILE A 395 5.63 -2.65 -0.15
CA ILE A 395 5.71 -3.50 1.04
C ILE A 395 5.02 -4.85 0.80
N LEU A 396 3.78 -4.86 0.31
CA LEU A 396 3.01 -6.10 0.07
C LEU A 396 3.69 -7.02 -0.96
N CYS A 397 4.40 -6.45 -1.94
CA CYS A 397 5.09 -7.20 -2.98
C CYS A 397 6.46 -7.74 -2.55
N ASN A 398 7.12 -7.11 -1.58
CA ASN A 398 8.52 -7.39 -1.29
C ASN A 398 8.81 -7.82 0.15
N ASP A 399 7.94 -7.49 1.11
CA ASP A 399 8.11 -7.95 2.50
C ASP A 399 8.10 -9.50 2.54
N PRO A 400 9.12 -10.17 3.09
CA PRO A 400 9.24 -11.64 3.11
C PRO A 400 8.01 -12.35 3.70
N ASN A 401 7.33 -11.72 4.64
CA ASN A 401 6.15 -12.28 5.30
C ASN A 401 4.86 -12.11 4.48
N LEU A 402 4.83 -11.18 3.51
CA LEU A 402 3.65 -10.82 2.73
C LEU A 402 3.78 -11.13 1.24
N ARG A 403 5.01 -11.17 0.73
CA ARG A 403 5.33 -11.39 -0.69
C ARG A 403 4.66 -12.65 -1.23
N GLY A 404 3.84 -12.48 -2.28
CA GLY A 404 3.14 -13.57 -2.95
C GLY A 404 2.03 -14.22 -2.12
N LYS A 405 1.64 -13.63 -0.97
CA LYS A 405 0.60 -14.18 -0.11
C LYS A 405 -0.80 -13.67 -0.45
N ILE A 406 -0.89 -12.53 -1.07
CA ILE A 406 -2.15 -11.88 -1.45
C ILE A 406 -2.34 -12.09 -2.95
N VAL A 407 -3.35 -12.87 -3.33
CA VAL A 407 -3.62 -13.24 -4.72
C VAL A 407 -5.09 -13.05 -5.04
N PHE A 408 -5.40 -12.86 -6.31
CA PHE A 408 -6.78 -12.79 -6.78
C PHE A 408 -7.13 -14.08 -7.52
N ASN A 409 -8.14 -14.78 -7.03
CA ASN A 409 -8.65 -15.96 -7.69
C ASN A 409 -9.67 -15.53 -8.77
N GLU A 410 -9.29 -15.64 -10.04
CA GLU A 410 -10.14 -15.26 -11.17
C GLU A 410 -11.38 -16.13 -11.31
N PHE A 411 -11.37 -17.34 -10.77
CA PHE A 411 -12.48 -18.27 -10.84
C PHE A 411 -13.56 -18.00 -9.80
N THR A 412 -13.18 -17.69 -8.56
CA THR A 412 -14.10 -17.30 -7.48
C THR A 412 -14.38 -15.81 -7.45
N LYS A 413 -13.58 -15.00 -8.15
CA LYS A 413 -13.59 -13.53 -8.11
C LYS A 413 -13.34 -12.97 -6.70
N GLN A 414 -12.50 -13.65 -5.92
CA GLN A 414 -12.19 -13.30 -4.54
C GLN A 414 -10.69 -13.15 -4.31
N ILE A 415 -10.34 -12.32 -3.35
CA ILE A 415 -8.97 -12.24 -2.85
C ILE A 415 -8.73 -13.42 -1.91
N GLU A 416 -7.60 -14.06 -2.04
CA GLU A 416 -7.18 -15.20 -1.25
C GLU A 416 -5.78 -14.99 -0.65
N CYS A 417 -5.54 -15.67 0.46
CA CYS A 417 -4.24 -15.75 1.11
C CYS A 417 -3.60 -17.11 0.85
N THR A 418 -2.38 -17.09 0.30
CA THR A 418 -1.60 -18.29 -0.03
C THR A 418 -0.52 -18.54 1.00
N GLY A 419 -0.77 -19.39 1.97
CA GLY A 419 0.21 -19.79 2.97
C GLY A 419 0.25 -18.92 4.23
N ARG A 420 1.37 -18.98 4.97
CA ARG A 420 1.51 -18.32 6.27
C ARG A 420 1.66 -16.83 6.12
N VAL A 421 1.01 -16.09 7.01
CA VAL A 421 1.18 -14.65 7.24
C VAL A 421 1.41 -14.42 8.74
N PRO A 422 1.97 -13.28 9.17
CA PRO A 422 2.32 -13.04 10.58
C PRO A 422 1.21 -13.28 11.59
N TRP A 423 -0.03 -13.06 11.20
CA TRP A 423 -1.23 -13.26 12.06
C TRP A 423 -1.96 -14.58 11.83
N ASN A 424 -1.53 -15.40 10.84
CA ASN A 424 -2.16 -16.69 10.57
C ASN A 424 -1.15 -17.73 10.07
N LYS A 425 -0.91 -18.75 10.88
CA LYS A 425 0.07 -19.83 10.61
C LYS A 425 -0.41 -20.89 9.62
N SER A 426 -1.64 -20.80 9.08
CA SER A 426 -2.16 -21.74 8.11
C SER A 426 -1.35 -21.73 6.81
N ILE A 427 -1.00 -22.91 6.31
CA ILE A 427 -0.34 -23.08 5.00
C ILE A 427 -1.34 -23.29 3.85
N LYS A 428 -2.64 -23.47 4.17
CA LYS A 428 -3.68 -23.72 3.16
C LYS A 428 -4.11 -22.41 2.53
N ILE A 429 -4.40 -22.46 1.25
CA ILE A 429 -5.07 -21.36 0.55
C ILE A 429 -6.45 -21.15 1.19
N ARG A 430 -6.77 -19.93 1.49
CA ARG A 430 -8.03 -19.52 2.11
C ARG A 430 -8.49 -18.16 1.63
N GLN A 431 -9.78 -17.92 1.69
CA GLN A 431 -10.35 -16.62 1.38
C GLN A 431 -9.79 -15.55 2.33
N TRP A 432 -9.48 -14.38 1.80
CA TRP A 432 -9.15 -13.18 2.55
C TRP A 432 -10.41 -12.64 3.24
N GLN A 433 -10.31 -12.32 4.52
CA GLN A 433 -11.44 -11.90 5.36
C GLN A 433 -11.21 -10.51 5.95
N ASP A 434 -12.26 -9.86 6.46
CA ASP A 434 -12.17 -8.56 7.17
C ASP A 434 -11.19 -8.60 8.36
N ALA A 435 -11.03 -9.77 8.97
CA ALA A 435 -10.04 -10.00 10.02
C ALA A 435 -8.60 -9.87 9.49
N ASP A 436 -8.35 -10.27 8.25
CA ASP A 436 -7.04 -10.13 7.61
C ASP A 436 -6.74 -8.66 7.29
N ASP A 437 -7.74 -7.89 6.85
CA ASP A 437 -7.60 -6.43 6.65
C ASP A 437 -7.18 -5.73 7.95
N SER A 438 -7.79 -6.13 9.07
CA SER A 438 -7.49 -5.56 10.38
C SER A 438 -6.11 -5.95 10.88
N ALA A 439 -5.74 -7.22 10.70
CA ALA A 439 -4.44 -7.73 11.11
C ALA A 439 -3.29 -7.17 10.25
N LEU A 440 -3.50 -7.05 8.93
CA LEU A 440 -2.53 -6.41 8.05
C LEU A 440 -2.31 -4.94 8.42
N ARG A 441 -3.38 -4.20 8.73
CA ARG A 441 -3.23 -2.81 9.21
C ARG A 441 -2.41 -2.74 10.49
N GLY A 442 -2.66 -3.62 11.44
CA GLY A 442 -1.85 -3.73 12.67
C GLY A 442 -0.38 -4.06 12.39
N TYR A 443 -0.14 -4.94 11.42
CA TYR A 443 1.21 -5.26 10.97
C TYR A 443 1.91 -4.05 10.34
N LEU A 444 1.24 -3.36 9.39
CA LEU A 444 1.78 -2.16 8.74
C LEU A 444 2.02 -1.02 9.74
N GLU A 445 1.12 -0.85 10.70
CA GLU A 445 1.25 0.13 11.78
C GLU A 445 2.47 -0.17 12.66
N LYS A 446 2.63 -1.42 13.07
CA LYS A 446 3.68 -1.84 13.99
C LYS A 446 5.07 -1.84 13.35
N ILE A 447 5.19 -2.33 12.11
CA ILE A 447 6.47 -2.51 11.42
C ILE A 447 6.89 -1.25 10.63
N TYR A 448 5.92 -0.58 9.99
CA TYR A 448 6.17 0.51 9.04
C TYR A 448 5.59 1.86 9.48
N GLU A 449 4.91 1.93 10.64
CA GLU A 449 4.20 3.12 11.14
C GLU A 449 3.19 3.69 10.14
N ILE A 450 2.63 2.83 9.28
CA ILE A 450 1.65 3.23 8.26
C ILE A 450 0.24 3.05 8.77
N HIS A 451 -0.51 4.17 8.89
CA HIS A 451 -1.88 4.23 9.40
C HIS A 451 -2.84 4.78 8.34
N HIS A 452 -3.37 3.95 7.45
CA HIS A 452 -4.37 4.44 6.47
C HIS A 452 -5.24 3.32 5.90
N ALA A 453 -6.40 3.04 6.52
CA ALA A 453 -7.28 1.92 6.16
C ALA A 453 -7.73 1.91 4.69
N GLY A 454 -8.13 3.05 4.11
CA GLY A 454 -8.58 3.14 2.72
C GLY A 454 -7.46 2.80 1.73
N LYS A 455 -6.30 3.41 1.87
CA LYS A 455 -5.16 3.15 0.97
C LYS A 455 -4.63 1.72 1.11
N THR A 456 -4.66 1.16 2.33
CA THR A 456 -4.31 -0.25 2.54
C THR A 456 -5.24 -1.17 1.77
N LYS A 457 -6.56 -0.91 1.80
CA LYS A 457 -7.54 -1.68 1.02
C LYS A 457 -7.31 -1.56 -0.48
N ASP A 458 -7.06 -0.35 -0.98
CA ASP A 458 -6.78 -0.13 -2.40
C ASP A 458 -5.50 -0.87 -2.83
N ALA A 459 -4.44 -0.84 -2.02
CA ALA A 459 -3.20 -1.55 -2.28
C ALA A 459 -3.36 -3.09 -2.24
N ILE A 460 -4.16 -3.62 -1.31
CA ILE A 460 -4.50 -5.07 -1.27
C ILE A 460 -5.15 -5.49 -2.59
N ILE A 461 -6.14 -4.73 -3.07
CA ILE A 461 -6.85 -5.03 -4.32
C ILE A 461 -5.87 -4.98 -5.50
N SER A 462 -5.03 -3.94 -5.58
CA SER A 462 -4.04 -3.76 -6.64
C SER A 462 -3.05 -4.92 -6.67
N VAL A 463 -2.45 -5.27 -5.55
CA VAL A 463 -1.47 -6.37 -5.44
C VAL A 463 -2.11 -7.73 -5.71
N ALA A 464 -3.34 -7.96 -5.22
CA ALA A 464 -4.06 -9.19 -5.50
C ALA A 464 -4.29 -9.37 -7.01
N LEU A 465 -4.70 -8.31 -7.72
CA LEU A 465 -4.91 -8.35 -9.18
C LEU A 465 -3.60 -8.55 -9.95
N GLN A 466 -2.48 -8.00 -9.50
CA GLN A 466 -1.16 -8.26 -10.08
C GLN A 466 -0.74 -9.74 -9.93
N ASN A 467 -1.19 -10.39 -8.86
CA ASN A 467 -0.94 -11.80 -8.56
C ASN A 467 -2.16 -12.67 -8.87
N ALA A 468 -2.93 -12.31 -9.92
CA ALA A 468 -4.12 -13.08 -10.30
C ALA A 468 -3.75 -14.48 -10.80
N TYR A 469 -4.56 -15.47 -10.44
CA TYR A 469 -4.42 -16.84 -10.89
C TYR A 469 -5.78 -17.50 -11.11
N HIS A 470 -5.80 -18.57 -11.89
CA HIS A 470 -7.04 -19.29 -12.18
C HIS A 470 -6.87 -20.80 -11.86
N PRO A 471 -7.36 -21.28 -10.71
CA PRO A 471 -7.02 -22.60 -10.20
C PRO A 471 -7.37 -23.75 -11.15
N VAL A 472 -8.48 -23.65 -11.89
CA VAL A 472 -8.88 -24.72 -12.83
C VAL A 472 -8.04 -24.68 -14.10
N ARG A 473 -7.70 -23.49 -14.64
CA ARG A 473 -6.78 -23.38 -15.79
C ARG A 473 -5.38 -23.86 -15.45
N ASP A 474 -4.89 -23.45 -14.27
CA ASP A 474 -3.57 -23.88 -13.80
C ASP A 474 -3.53 -25.40 -13.63
N TYR A 475 -4.58 -25.99 -13.04
CA TYR A 475 -4.71 -27.44 -12.94
C TYR A 475 -4.70 -28.11 -14.33
N LEU A 476 -5.55 -27.68 -15.26
CA LEU A 476 -5.61 -28.24 -16.61
C LEU A 476 -4.25 -28.14 -17.33
N ASN A 477 -3.59 -27.01 -17.26
CA ASN A 477 -2.28 -26.77 -17.90
C ASN A 477 -1.15 -27.66 -17.35
N THR A 478 -1.33 -28.28 -16.19
CA THR A 478 -0.36 -29.25 -15.66
C THR A 478 -0.57 -30.66 -16.21
N LEU A 479 -1.70 -30.92 -16.89
CA LEU A 479 -2.06 -32.26 -17.34
C LEU A 479 -1.43 -32.57 -18.71
N VAL A 480 -1.03 -33.81 -18.87
CA VAL A 480 -0.53 -34.37 -20.15
C VAL A 480 -1.28 -35.64 -20.42
N TRP A 481 -1.95 -35.72 -21.59
CA TRP A 481 -2.68 -36.90 -22.00
C TRP A 481 -1.71 -38.02 -22.45
N ASP A 482 -1.93 -39.25 -21.97
CA ASP A 482 -1.14 -40.42 -22.30
C ASP A 482 -1.52 -41.09 -23.63
N GLY A 483 -2.50 -40.56 -24.35
CA GLY A 483 -2.99 -41.09 -25.62
C GLY A 483 -3.99 -42.22 -25.49
N VAL A 484 -4.37 -42.62 -24.28
CA VAL A 484 -5.38 -43.68 -24.04
C VAL A 484 -6.75 -43.05 -23.84
N SER A 485 -7.73 -43.43 -24.69
CA SER A 485 -9.09 -42.88 -24.58
C SER A 485 -9.85 -43.44 -23.37
N ARG A 486 -10.31 -42.53 -22.51
CA ARG A 486 -11.11 -42.83 -21.33
C ARG A 486 -12.38 -42.01 -21.28
N LEU A 487 -12.36 -40.85 -21.89
CA LEU A 487 -13.38 -39.79 -21.81
C LEU A 487 -14.76 -40.29 -22.27
N GLU A 488 -14.86 -40.90 -23.44
CA GLU A 488 -16.11 -41.38 -24.03
C GLU A 488 -16.74 -42.52 -23.26
N ARG A 489 -15.90 -43.35 -22.60
CA ARG A 489 -16.35 -44.55 -21.88
C ARG A 489 -16.61 -44.31 -20.40
N LEU A 490 -16.46 -43.07 -19.91
CA LEU A 490 -16.58 -42.75 -18.49
C LEU A 490 -17.92 -43.30 -17.89
N PHE A 491 -19.04 -42.89 -18.43
CA PHE A 491 -20.34 -43.29 -17.90
C PHE A 491 -20.74 -44.70 -18.35
N ILE A 492 -20.22 -45.22 -19.45
CA ILE A 492 -20.37 -46.61 -19.87
C ILE A 492 -19.73 -47.51 -18.84
N LYS A 493 -18.48 -47.28 -18.54
CA LYS A 493 -17.67 -48.14 -17.67
C LYS A 493 -18.15 -48.11 -16.21
N TYR A 494 -18.43 -46.95 -15.67
CA TYR A 494 -18.68 -46.79 -14.23
C TYR A 494 -20.16 -46.66 -13.85
N LEU A 495 -21.05 -46.40 -14.80
CA LEU A 495 -22.49 -46.30 -14.55
C LEU A 495 -23.34 -47.23 -15.42
N GLY A 496 -22.69 -48.04 -16.27
CA GLY A 496 -23.40 -49.04 -17.11
C GLY A 496 -24.31 -48.41 -18.17
N VAL A 497 -24.00 -47.18 -18.63
CA VAL A 497 -24.69 -46.55 -19.76
C VAL A 497 -24.44 -47.38 -21.01
N ASP A 498 -25.47 -47.47 -21.88
CA ASP A 498 -25.35 -48.28 -23.13
C ASP A 498 -24.24 -47.70 -24.04
N ASP A 499 -23.41 -48.61 -24.55
CA ASP A 499 -22.31 -48.28 -25.44
C ASP A 499 -22.78 -47.97 -26.87
N THR A 500 -23.29 -46.79 -27.07
CA THR A 500 -23.78 -46.27 -28.36
C THR A 500 -22.93 -45.05 -28.77
N GLU A 501 -22.88 -44.76 -30.07
CA GLU A 501 -22.12 -43.60 -30.56
C GLU A 501 -22.66 -42.31 -29.97
N VAL A 502 -23.97 -42.10 -29.89
CA VAL A 502 -24.56 -40.89 -29.31
C VAL A 502 -24.20 -40.72 -27.86
N ASN A 503 -24.16 -41.78 -27.04
CA ASN A 503 -23.81 -41.70 -25.62
C ASN A 503 -22.33 -41.37 -25.40
N ARG A 504 -21.44 -41.93 -26.23
CA ARG A 504 -20.02 -41.58 -26.24
C ARG A 504 -19.83 -40.13 -26.58
N VAL A 505 -20.42 -39.63 -27.67
CA VAL A 505 -20.28 -38.26 -28.15
C VAL A 505 -20.83 -37.25 -27.18
N VAL A 506 -22.00 -37.44 -26.58
CA VAL A 506 -22.53 -36.49 -25.58
C VAL A 506 -21.70 -36.43 -24.30
N THR A 507 -21.12 -37.56 -23.88
CA THR A 507 -20.18 -37.60 -22.77
C THR A 507 -18.95 -36.79 -23.09
N ARG A 508 -18.31 -37.04 -24.25
CA ARG A 508 -17.13 -36.29 -24.72
C ARG A 508 -17.40 -34.78 -24.80
N LYS A 509 -18.46 -34.40 -25.52
CA LYS A 509 -18.80 -32.98 -25.70
C LYS A 509 -19.11 -32.23 -24.40
N THR A 510 -19.75 -32.92 -23.45
CA THR A 510 -20.02 -32.33 -22.12
C THR A 510 -18.73 -32.02 -21.37
N LEU A 511 -17.76 -32.93 -21.38
CA LEU A 511 -16.48 -32.72 -20.68
C LEU A 511 -15.57 -31.74 -21.42
N ILE A 512 -15.56 -31.76 -22.76
CA ILE A 512 -14.89 -30.71 -23.55
C ILE A 512 -15.50 -29.34 -23.26
N ALA A 513 -16.84 -29.26 -23.14
CA ALA A 513 -17.52 -28.01 -22.78
C ALA A 513 -17.15 -27.50 -21.40
N ALA A 514 -16.87 -28.38 -20.43
CA ALA A 514 -16.33 -27.98 -19.13
C ALA A 514 -14.97 -27.29 -19.27
N VAL A 515 -14.08 -27.85 -20.10
CA VAL A 515 -12.78 -27.22 -20.42
C VAL A 515 -13.00 -25.90 -21.16
N ALA A 516 -13.84 -25.90 -22.20
CA ALA A 516 -14.12 -24.70 -22.99
C ALA A 516 -14.66 -23.54 -22.14
N ARG A 517 -15.57 -23.80 -21.20
CA ARG A 517 -16.14 -22.81 -20.29
C ARG A 517 -15.10 -22.15 -19.38
N VAL A 518 -14.06 -22.83 -19.03
CA VAL A 518 -12.95 -22.30 -18.20
C VAL A 518 -11.93 -21.57 -19.07
N MET A 519 -11.57 -22.14 -20.21
CA MET A 519 -10.58 -21.52 -21.11
C MET A 519 -11.13 -20.28 -21.85
N ASN A 520 -12.42 -20.34 -22.24
CA ASN A 520 -13.14 -19.26 -22.89
C ASN A 520 -14.46 -18.98 -22.15
N PRO A 521 -14.41 -18.25 -21.02
CA PRO A 521 -15.59 -17.96 -20.20
C PRO A 521 -16.73 -17.35 -21.00
N GLY A 522 -17.94 -17.86 -20.79
CA GLY A 522 -19.12 -17.40 -21.52
C GLY A 522 -19.29 -18.01 -22.90
N CYS A 523 -18.45 -18.95 -23.34
CA CYS A 523 -18.67 -19.68 -24.57
C CYS A 523 -20.03 -20.36 -24.56
N LYS A 524 -20.66 -20.51 -25.75
CA LYS A 524 -22.00 -21.06 -25.87
C LYS A 524 -22.00 -22.58 -25.64
N PHE A 525 -22.69 -23.03 -24.62
CA PHE A 525 -23.03 -24.45 -24.38
C PHE A 525 -24.37 -24.50 -23.65
N ASP A 526 -25.46 -24.79 -24.42
CA ASP A 526 -26.85 -24.71 -23.95
C ASP A 526 -27.38 -26.07 -23.50
N TYR A 527 -26.53 -27.08 -23.42
CA TYR A 527 -26.90 -28.45 -23.15
C TYR A 527 -26.60 -28.85 -21.70
N MET A 528 -27.37 -29.79 -21.19
CA MET A 528 -27.16 -30.38 -19.86
C MET A 528 -27.28 -31.90 -20.00
N LEU A 529 -26.16 -32.60 -19.78
CA LEU A 529 -26.15 -34.03 -19.67
C LEU A 529 -26.95 -34.46 -18.43
N THR A 530 -27.85 -35.42 -18.55
CA THR A 530 -28.73 -35.84 -17.49
C THR A 530 -28.63 -37.36 -17.23
N LEU A 531 -28.12 -37.72 -16.08
CA LEU A 531 -27.99 -39.12 -15.65
C LEU A 531 -29.28 -39.60 -15.01
N TYR A 532 -30.07 -40.42 -15.77
CA TYR A 532 -31.28 -41.05 -15.30
C TYR A 532 -31.06 -42.51 -14.82
N GLY A 533 -31.55 -42.87 -13.66
CA GLY A 533 -31.49 -44.26 -13.18
C GLY A 533 -31.62 -44.37 -11.66
N PRO A 534 -31.57 -45.62 -11.13
CA PRO A 534 -31.80 -45.90 -9.72
C PRO A 534 -30.97 -45.05 -8.76
N GLN A 535 -31.46 -44.87 -7.57
CA GLN A 535 -30.72 -44.18 -6.51
C GLN A 535 -29.57 -45.05 -5.98
N GLY A 536 -28.47 -44.45 -5.55
CA GLY A 536 -27.36 -45.17 -4.92
C GLY A 536 -26.29 -45.75 -5.88
N VAL A 537 -26.49 -45.63 -7.21
CA VAL A 537 -25.55 -46.17 -8.23
C VAL A 537 -24.28 -45.37 -8.46
N GLY A 538 -24.08 -44.25 -7.77
CA GLY A 538 -22.86 -43.47 -7.84
C GLY A 538 -22.89 -42.26 -8.77
N LYS A 539 -24.05 -41.84 -9.30
CA LYS A 539 -24.18 -40.68 -10.21
C LYS A 539 -23.49 -39.43 -9.66
N SER A 540 -23.93 -38.94 -8.51
CA SER A 540 -23.36 -37.74 -7.87
C SER A 540 -21.92 -37.95 -7.39
N ALA A 541 -21.55 -39.22 -7.02
CA ALA A 541 -20.21 -39.54 -6.57
C ALA A 541 -19.15 -39.37 -7.68
N ILE A 542 -19.49 -39.77 -8.92
CA ILE A 542 -18.60 -39.56 -10.08
C ILE A 542 -18.47 -38.07 -10.39
N LEU A 543 -19.59 -37.34 -10.40
CA LEU A 543 -19.56 -35.89 -10.66
C LEU A 543 -18.72 -35.15 -9.63
N LYS A 544 -18.84 -35.53 -8.36
CA LYS A 544 -18.00 -35.01 -7.28
C LYS A 544 -16.50 -35.32 -7.46
N LYS A 545 -16.20 -36.54 -7.93
CA LYS A 545 -14.81 -36.90 -8.26
C LYS A 545 -14.27 -36.09 -9.43
N LEU A 546 -15.04 -35.86 -10.48
CA LEU A 546 -14.66 -35.07 -11.66
C LEU A 546 -14.44 -33.60 -11.32
N GLY A 547 -15.35 -32.99 -10.60
CA GLY A 547 -15.25 -31.57 -10.24
C GLY A 547 -14.30 -31.30 -9.07
N GLY A 548 -14.01 -32.29 -8.24
CA GLY A 548 -13.12 -32.17 -7.08
C GLY A 548 -13.54 -31.02 -6.16
N ALA A 549 -12.61 -30.09 -5.92
CA ALA A 549 -12.86 -28.91 -5.09
C ALA A 549 -13.81 -27.89 -5.74
N TRP A 550 -14.06 -28.01 -7.03
CA TRP A 550 -14.90 -27.08 -7.82
C TRP A 550 -16.24 -27.71 -8.20
N PHE A 551 -16.66 -28.77 -7.53
CA PHE A 551 -17.96 -29.37 -7.63
C PHE A 551 -18.95 -28.75 -6.65
N SER A 552 -20.19 -28.55 -7.08
CA SER A 552 -21.28 -28.14 -6.19
C SER A 552 -22.58 -28.84 -6.58
N ASP A 553 -23.37 -29.24 -5.57
CA ASP A 553 -24.73 -29.78 -5.65
C ASP A 553 -25.74 -28.87 -4.93
N SER A 554 -25.33 -27.66 -4.57
CA SER A 554 -26.04 -26.75 -3.66
C SER A 554 -26.98 -25.76 -4.36
N LEU A 555 -27.34 -25.98 -5.65
CA LEU A 555 -28.24 -25.07 -6.37
C LEU A 555 -29.70 -25.33 -5.96
N VAL A 556 -30.25 -24.48 -5.10
CA VAL A 556 -31.62 -24.60 -4.58
C VAL A 556 -32.66 -23.99 -5.54
N SER A 557 -32.29 -22.96 -6.29
CA SER A 557 -33.18 -22.25 -7.22
C SER A 557 -32.41 -21.82 -8.46
N VAL A 558 -33.11 -21.75 -9.61
CA VAL A 558 -32.56 -21.21 -10.86
C VAL A 558 -33.00 -19.77 -11.13
N THR A 559 -33.68 -19.14 -10.17
CA THR A 559 -34.18 -17.77 -10.26
C THR A 559 -33.59 -16.89 -9.14
N GLY A 560 -33.43 -15.60 -9.43
CA GLY A 560 -32.91 -14.65 -8.46
C GLY A 560 -31.39 -14.51 -8.50
N LYS A 561 -30.89 -13.55 -7.73
CA LYS A 561 -29.45 -13.22 -7.63
C LYS A 561 -28.63 -14.35 -7.00
N GLU A 562 -29.19 -15.00 -5.99
CA GLU A 562 -28.57 -16.09 -5.25
C GLU A 562 -28.19 -17.28 -6.15
N ALA A 563 -29.01 -17.54 -7.20
CA ALA A 563 -28.72 -18.57 -8.19
C ALA A 563 -27.41 -18.29 -8.98
N TYR A 564 -27.13 -17.02 -9.25
CA TYR A 564 -25.89 -16.61 -9.96
C TYR A 564 -24.69 -16.57 -9.04
N GLU A 565 -24.86 -16.15 -7.79
CA GLU A 565 -23.82 -16.20 -6.76
C GLU A 565 -23.36 -17.63 -6.48
N ALA A 566 -24.30 -18.58 -6.47
CA ALA A 566 -24.00 -20.01 -6.27
C ALA A 566 -23.13 -20.63 -7.38
N LEU A 567 -23.01 -20.00 -8.55
CA LEU A 567 -22.18 -20.48 -9.66
C LEU A 567 -20.72 -19.99 -9.56
N GLN A 568 -20.42 -19.04 -8.67
CA GLN A 568 -19.06 -18.54 -8.55
C GLN A 568 -18.14 -19.56 -7.90
N GLY A 569 -17.03 -19.85 -8.57
CA GLY A 569 -16.07 -20.87 -8.09
C GLY A 569 -16.54 -22.31 -8.31
N VAL A 570 -17.56 -22.54 -9.13
CA VAL A 570 -18.07 -23.88 -9.49
C VAL A 570 -17.70 -24.20 -10.94
N TRP A 571 -17.14 -25.37 -11.17
CA TRP A 571 -16.82 -25.92 -12.48
C TRP A 571 -17.88 -26.90 -12.96
N ILE A 572 -18.30 -27.81 -12.07
CA ILE A 572 -19.40 -28.77 -12.33
C ILE A 572 -20.51 -28.50 -11.31
N MET A 573 -21.65 -28.03 -11.80
CA MET A 573 -22.85 -27.83 -11.00
C MET A 573 -23.79 -29.01 -11.23
N GLU A 574 -24.03 -29.83 -10.19
CA GLU A 574 -25.04 -30.86 -10.21
C GLU A 574 -26.41 -30.24 -9.96
N MET A 575 -27.34 -30.52 -10.85
CA MET A 575 -28.78 -30.25 -10.68
C MET A 575 -29.48 -31.56 -10.26
N ALA A 576 -29.51 -31.82 -8.96
CA ALA A 576 -30.12 -33.00 -8.40
C ALA A 576 -31.66 -32.92 -8.47
N GLU A 577 -32.30 -34.09 -8.58
CA GLU A 577 -33.77 -34.28 -8.54
C GLU A 577 -34.52 -33.36 -9.52
N LEU A 578 -34.13 -33.39 -10.81
CA LEU A 578 -34.77 -32.64 -11.91
C LEU A 578 -36.30 -32.89 -12.09
N ALA A 579 -36.95 -33.26 -11.02
CA ALA A 579 -38.37 -33.42 -10.98
C ALA A 579 -39.08 -32.06 -10.80
N ALA A 580 -38.89 -31.15 -11.72
CA ALA A 580 -39.69 -29.92 -11.77
C ALA A 580 -41.19 -30.30 -11.91
N THR A 581 -41.96 -29.96 -10.91
CA THR A 581 -43.35 -30.28 -10.84
C THR A 581 -44.22 -29.42 -11.77
N ARG A 582 -43.66 -28.32 -12.30
CA ARG A 582 -44.39 -27.37 -13.11
C ARG A 582 -43.66 -27.04 -14.41
N LYS A 583 -44.39 -26.88 -15.51
CA LYS A 583 -43.87 -26.47 -16.83
C LYS A 583 -43.06 -25.16 -16.75
N ALA A 584 -43.48 -24.21 -15.92
CA ALA A 584 -42.76 -22.92 -15.70
C ALA A 584 -41.34 -23.11 -15.10
N GLU A 585 -41.16 -24.12 -14.28
CA GLU A 585 -39.85 -24.45 -13.67
C GLU A 585 -38.89 -25.01 -14.72
N VAL A 586 -39.38 -25.85 -15.63
CA VAL A 586 -38.59 -26.39 -16.75
C VAL A 586 -38.13 -25.26 -17.68
N GLU A 587 -39.04 -24.31 -18.01
CA GLU A 587 -38.68 -23.14 -18.81
C GLU A 587 -37.64 -22.23 -18.10
N ALA A 588 -37.77 -22.05 -16.80
CA ALA A 588 -36.75 -21.32 -16.01
C ALA A 588 -35.41 -22.00 -16.06
N ILE A 589 -35.35 -23.35 -15.92
CA ILE A 589 -34.11 -24.14 -16.03
C ILE A 589 -33.52 -23.98 -17.44
N LYS A 590 -34.30 -24.13 -18.50
CA LYS A 590 -33.85 -23.95 -19.89
C LYS A 590 -33.24 -22.57 -20.11
N HIS A 591 -33.92 -21.53 -19.62
CA HIS A 591 -33.41 -20.16 -19.70
C HIS A 591 -32.12 -20.00 -18.88
N PHE A 592 -32.09 -20.60 -17.70
CA PHE A 592 -30.92 -20.51 -16.81
C PHE A 592 -29.67 -21.17 -17.43
N ILE A 593 -29.78 -22.41 -17.94
CA ILE A 593 -28.61 -23.11 -18.54
C ILE A 593 -28.13 -22.45 -19.83
N SER A 594 -29.01 -21.78 -20.57
CA SER A 594 -28.68 -21.13 -21.85
C SER A 594 -27.94 -19.78 -21.72
N LYS A 595 -27.85 -19.24 -20.50
CA LYS A 595 -27.13 -17.97 -20.29
C LYS A 595 -25.63 -18.17 -20.46
N GLN A 596 -25.01 -17.21 -21.09
CA GLN A 596 -23.56 -17.15 -21.26
C GLN A 596 -22.89 -16.24 -20.21
N ILE A 597 -23.59 -15.20 -19.79
CA ILE A 597 -23.11 -14.17 -18.86
C ILE A 597 -24.19 -13.93 -17.80
N ASP A 598 -23.83 -13.97 -16.56
CA ASP A 598 -24.66 -13.56 -15.45
C ASP A 598 -24.32 -12.13 -15.05
N ARG A 599 -25.34 -11.27 -14.92
CA ARG A 599 -25.16 -9.86 -14.63
C ARG A 599 -25.81 -9.52 -13.31
N PHE A 600 -24.99 -9.19 -12.32
CA PHE A 600 -25.48 -8.82 -10.99
C PHE A 600 -24.46 -7.96 -10.24
N ARG A 601 -24.88 -7.38 -9.12
CA ARG A 601 -24.02 -6.62 -8.20
C ARG A 601 -23.64 -7.52 -7.04
N VAL A 602 -22.33 -7.72 -6.83
CA VAL A 602 -21.79 -8.46 -5.67
C VAL A 602 -22.25 -7.77 -4.38
N ALA A 603 -22.43 -8.52 -3.32
CA ALA A 603 -22.75 -7.96 -2.00
C ALA A 603 -21.72 -6.89 -1.61
N TYR A 604 -22.20 -5.69 -1.22
CA TYR A 604 -21.39 -4.52 -0.90
C TYR A 604 -20.58 -3.91 -2.07
N GLY A 605 -20.68 -4.46 -3.29
CA GLY A 605 -20.09 -3.87 -4.48
C GLY A 605 -20.80 -2.57 -4.89
N HIS A 606 -20.06 -1.63 -5.48
CA HIS A 606 -20.63 -0.36 -5.98
C HIS A 606 -21.19 -0.49 -7.40
N TYR A 607 -20.66 -1.42 -8.20
CA TYR A 607 -20.98 -1.57 -9.62
C TYR A 607 -21.70 -2.88 -9.90
N ILE A 608 -22.46 -2.90 -10.99
CA ILE A 608 -23.00 -4.14 -11.60
C ILE A 608 -21.86 -4.68 -12.47
N GLU A 609 -21.58 -5.97 -12.33
CA GLU A 609 -20.52 -6.63 -13.07
C GLU A 609 -21.06 -7.78 -13.91
N ASP A 610 -20.37 -8.07 -14.99
CA ASP A 610 -20.65 -9.19 -15.87
C ASP A 610 -19.77 -10.38 -15.48
N PHE A 611 -20.39 -11.51 -15.21
CA PHE A 611 -19.75 -12.78 -14.85
C PHE A 611 -19.94 -13.79 -15.98
N PRO A 612 -19.01 -13.89 -16.94
CA PRO A 612 -19.04 -14.93 -17.96
C PRO A 612 -19.00 -16.31 -17.29
N ARG A 613 -19.94 -17.19 -17.68
CA ARG A 613 -20.04 -18.51 -17.04
C ARG A 613 -18.85 -19.40 -17.33
N GLN A 614 -18.38 -20.05 -16.28
CA GLN A 614 -17.25 -20.95 -16.30
C GLN A 614 -17.65 -22.39 -15.90
N CYS A 615 -18.92 -22.62 -15.63
CA CYS A 615 -19.44 -23.92 -15.23
C CYS A 615 -20.22 -24.60 -16.34
N ILE A 616 -20.35 -25.93 -16.22
CA ILE A 616 -21.35 -26.75 -16.88
C ILE A 616 -22.38 -27.25 -15.87
N PHE A 617 -23.55 -27.63 -16.39
CA PHE A 617 -24.60 -28.21 -15.59
C PHE A 617 -24.74 -29.69 -15.94
N ILE A 618 -24.85 -30.57 -14.95
CA ILE A 618 -25.12 -31.99 -15.13
C ILE A 618 -26.33 -32.34 -14.24
N GLY A 619 -27.38 -32.86 -14.85
CA GLY A 619 -28.60 -33.28 -14.16
C GLY A 619 -28.48 -34.69 -13.60
N THR A 620 -29.11 -34.96 -12.46
CA THR A 620 -29.31 -36.31 -11.94
C THR A 620 -30.75 -36.51 -11.55
N THR A 621 -31.35 -37.63 -11.94
CA THR A 621 -32.75 -37.97 -11.60
C THR A 621 -32.98 -39.46 -11.53
N ASN A 622 -34.00 -39.86 -10.79
CA ASN A 622 -34.49 -41.24 -10.73
C ASN A 622 -35.88 -41.40 -11.41
N LYS A 623 -36.46 -40.33 -11.95
CA LYS A 623 -37.73 -40.30 -12.64
C LYS A 623 -37.53 -40.42 -14.14
N ILE A 624 -38.29 -41.29 -14.80
CA ILE A 624 -38.20 -41.52 -16.26
C ILE A 624 -38.74 -40.30 -17.05
N ASP A 625 -39.79 -39.68 -16.55
CA ASP A 625 -40.58 -38.64 -17.17
C ASP A 625 -40.17 -37.22 -16.69
N PHE A 626 -38.87 -36.97 -16.60
CA PHE A 626 -38.37 -35.69 -16.11
C PHE A 626 -38.47 -34.55 -17.12
N LEU A 627 -38.74 -34.88 -18.43
CA LEU A 627 -38.92 -33.86 -19.49
C LEU A 627 -40.41 -33.60 -19.64
N LYS A 628 -40.91 -32.48 -19.13
CA LYS A 628 -42.34 -32.09 -19.18
C LYS A 628 -42.72 -31.24 -20.37
N ASP A 629 -41.86 -31.05 -21.35
CA ASP A 629 -42.13 -30.20 -22.50
C ASP A 629 -41.64 -30.85 -23.79
N GLU A 630 -42.59 -31.07 -24.70
CA GLU A 630 -42.36 -31.66 -26.01
C GLU A 630 -41.49 -30.79 -26.93
N THR A 631 -41.43 -29.47 -26.70
CA THR A 631 -40.76 -28.50 -27.60
C THR A 631 -39.37 -28.09 -27.16
N GLY A 632 -38.96 -28.30 -25.92
CA GLY A 632 -37.74 -27.83 -25.33
C GLY A 632 -36.74 -28.87 -24.82
N GLY A 633 -37.06 -30.15 -25.02
CA GLY A 633 -36.24 -31.30 -24.59
C GLY A 633 -34.82 -31.32 -25.17
N ARG A 634 -34.58 -30.67 -26.32
CA ARG A 634 -33.30 -30.69 -27.03
C ARG A 634 -32.05 -30.26 -26.21
N ARG A 635 -32.27 -29.49 -25.11
CA ARG A 635 -31.17 -29.07 -24.23
C ARG A 635 -30.73 -30.13 -23.24
N PHE A 636 -31.55 -31.15 -23.04
CA PHE A 636 -31.24 -32.23 -22.11
C PHE A 636 -30.70 -33.44 -22.89
N TRP A 637 -29.56 -33.94 -22.50
CA TRP A 637 -28.95 -35.14 -23.04
C TRP A 637 -29.07 -36.27 -22.04
N PRO A 638 -30.19 -37.07 -22.08
CA PRO A 638 -30.40 -38.16 -21.13
C PRO A 638 -29.44 -39.33 -21.40
N LEU A 639 -28.78 -39.78 -20.36
CA LEU A 639 -28.05 -41.02 -20.31
C LEU A 639 -28.72 -41.97 -19.29
N THR A 640 -29.18 -43.11 -19.73
CA THR A 640 -29.81 -44.13 -18.88
C THR A 640 -28.73 -44.96 -18.20
N VAL A 641 -28.67 -44.87 -16.86
CA VAL A 641 -27.73 -45.59 -15.99
C VAL A 641 -28.32 -46.99 -15.68
N ASN A 642 -27.53 -48.04 -15.89
CA ASN A 642 -27.92 -49.39 -15.63
C ASN A 642 -26.94 -50.12 -14.72
N PRO A 643 -27.29 -50.35 -13.46
CA PRO A 643 -26.40 -51.03 -12.51
C PRO A 643 -25.91 -52.42 -12.96
N ASP A 644 -26.74 -53.11 -13.76
CA ASP A 644 -26.42 -54.50 -14.22
C ASP A 644 -25.35 -54.51 -15.33
N LYS A 645 -25.06 -53.38 -15.95
CA LYS A 645 -24.07 -53.20 -17.02
C LYS A 645 -22.78 -52.50 -16.58
N VAL A 646 -22.64 -52.23 -15.28
CA VAL A 646 -21.46 -51.54 -14.76
C VAL A 646 -20.25 -52.46 -14.91
N GLU A 647 -19.20 -52.00 -15.63
CA GLU A 647 -17.95 -52.75 -15.84
C GLU A 647 -17.08 -52.67 -14.60
N GLU A 648 -16.94 -51.51 -14.02
CA GLU A 648 -16.12 -51.21 -12.82
C GLU A 648 -16.89 -50.32 -11.85
N ASN A 649 -16.74 -50.55 -10.55
CA ASN A 649 -17.36 -49.69 -9.55
C ASN A 649 -16.76 -48.28 -9.58
N TRP A 650 -17.59 -47.27 -9.46
CA TRP A 650 -17.17 -45.88 -9.45
C TRP A 650 -16.12 -45.56 -8.38
N SER A 651 -16.03 -46.34 -7.28
CA SER A 651 -15.02 -46.15 -6.25
C SER A 651 -13.60 -46.38 -6.77
N GLN A 652 -13.46 -47.21 -7.82
CA GLN A 652 -12.18 -47.55 -8.47
C GLN A 652 -11.69 -46.45 -9.41
N LEU A 653 -12.52 -45.49 -9.78
CA LEU A 653 -12.09 -44.29 -10.54
C LEU A 653 -11.07 -43.51 -9.74
N THR A 654 -9.80 -43.64 -10.12
CA THR A 654 -8.67 -43.02 -9.42
C THR A 654 -8.53 -41.54 -9.77
N LYS A 655 -7.70 -40.80 -9.00
CA LYS A 655 -7.35 -39.42 -9.31
C LYS A 655 -6.58 -39.33 -10.64
N ASP A 656 -5.73 -40.31 -10.93
CA ASP A 656 -4.96 -40.33 -12.16
C ASP A 656 -5.85 -40.55 -13.39
N ASP A 657 -6.87 -41.43 -13.28
CA ASP A 657 -7.88 -41.60 -14.34
C ASP A 657 -8.64 -40.28 -14.60
N ILE A 658 -9.00 -39.56 -13.55
CA ILE A 658 -9.65 -38.24 -13.66
C ILE A 658 -8.73 -37.23 -14.34
N ASN A 659 -7.46 -37.21 -13.94
CA ASN A 659 -6.47 -36.35 -14.58
C ASN A 659 -6.34 -36.68 -16.08
N GLN A 660 -6.31 -37.95 -16.46
CA GLN A 660 -6.22 -38.39 -17.86
C GLN A 660 -7.52 -38.06 -18.64
N ILE A 661 -8.69 -38.18 -18.03
CA ILE A 661 -9.97 -37.80 -18.64
C ILE A 661 -9.96 -36.28 -18.92
N TRP A 662 -9.51 -35.47 -17.99
CA TRP A 662 -9.41 -34.02 -18.21
C TRP A 662 -8.33 -33.63 -19.22
N ALA A 663 -7.20 -34.32 -19.23
CA ALA A 663 -6.14 -34.14 -20.25
C ALA A 663 -6.64 -34.50 -21.65
N GLU A 664 -7.41 -35.58 -21.78
CA GLU A 664 -8.07 -36.00 -23.04
C GLU A 664 -9.11 -34.97 -23.48
N ALA A 665 -9.92 -34.43 -22.55
CA ALA A 665 -10.90 -33.38 -22.84
C ALA A 665 -10.23 -32.07 -23.29
N GLN A 666 -9.11 -31.70 -22.67
CA GLN A 666 -8.33 -30.53 -23.07
C GLN A 666 -7.71 -30.72 -24.45
N TYR A 667 -7.16 -31.91 -24.75
CA TYR A 667 -6.64 -32.21 -26.07
C TYR A 667 -7.70 -31.98 -27.16
N PHE A 668 -8.91 -32.53 -26.99
CA PHE A 668 -9.97 -32.32 -27.96
C PHE A 668 -10.45 -30.86 -28.06
N TYR A 669 -10.46 -30.13 -26.96
CA TYR A 669 -10.72 -28.69 -26.95
C TYR A 669 -9.69 -27.94 -27.80
N GLU A 670 -8.40 -28.24 -27.64
CA GLU A 670 -7.30 -27.64 -28.39
C GLU A 670 -7.32 -27.98 -29.88
N GLN A 671 -7.87 -29.15 -30.24
CA GLN A 671 -8.13 -29.53 -31.64
C GLN A 671 -9.33 -28.78 -32.24
N GLY A 672 -10.05 -27.97 -31.47
CA GLY A 672 -11.19 -27.18 -31.94
C GLY A 672 -12.46 -27.99 -32.15
N GLU A 673 -12.65 -29.08 -31.41
CA GLU A 673 -13.87 -29.89 -31.53
C GLU A 673 -15.13 -29.10 -31.17
N ASP A 674 -16.15 -29.17 -32.06
CA ASP A 674 -17.42 -28.51 -31.83
C ASP A 674 -18.17 -29.06 -30.61
N LEU A 675 -18.91 -28.16 -29.91
CA LEU A 675 -19.65 -28.52 -28.70
C LEU A 675 -21.13 -28.95 -28.97
N TYR A 676 -21.52 -29.17 -30.21
CA TYR A 676 -22.86 -29.57 -30.62
C TYR A 676 -22.85 -30.89 -31.39
N LEU A 677 -24.00 -31.56 -31.45
CA LEU A 677 -24.15 -32.81 -32.17
C LEU A 677 -24.30 -32.59 -33.67
N SER A 678 -23.87 -33.59 -34.47
CA SER A 678 -24.21 -33.66 -35.89
C SER A 678 -25.72 -33.84 -36.06
N SER A 679 -26.23 -33.52 -37.27
CA SER A 679 -27.68 -33.64 -37.59
C SER A 679 -28.20 -35.08 -37.42
N GLU A 680 -27.37 -36.07 -37.59
CA GLU A 680 -27.69 -37.50 -37.44
C GLU A 680 -27.83 -37.87 -35.95
N LEU A 681 -26.83 -37.50 -35.17
CA LEU A 681 -26.82 -37.76 -33.71
C LEU A 681 -27.89 -36.91 -32.99
N GLU A 682 -28.27 -35.74 -33.54
CA GLU A 682 -29.41 -34.98 -33.02
C GLU A 682 -30.75 -35.76 -33.19
N LYS A 683 -30.94 -36.44 -34.31
CA LYS A 683 -32.16 -37.27 -34.54
C LYS A 683 -32.20 -38.43 -33.55
N GLU A 684 -31.09 -39.13 -33.35
CA GLU A 684 -31.02 -40.21 -32.36
C GLU A 684 -31.26 -39.69 -30.94
N MET A 685 -30.66 -38.56 -30.59
CA MET A 685 -30.87 -37.95 -29.28
C MET A 685 -32.34 -37.56 -29.08
N ARG A 686 -33.03 -37.04 -30.10
CA ARG A 686 -34.49 -36.75 -30.02
C ARG A 686 -35.32 -38.00 -29.76
N ALA A 687 -34.98 -39.15 -30.36
CA ALA A 687 -35.65 -40.45 -30.10
C ALA A 687 -35.39 -40.93 -28.64
N ILE A 688 -34.22 -40.64 -28.07
CA ILE A 688 -33.93 -40.90 -26.66
C ILE A 688 -34.74 -39.95 -25.76
N GLN A 689 -34.75 -38.67 -26.07
CA GLN A 689 -35.49 -37.65 -25.32
C GLN A 689 -37.00 -37.93 -25.28
N SER A 690 -37.60 -38.44 -26.35
CA SER A 690 -39.02 -38.78 -26.38
C SER A 690 -39.41 -39.88 -25.37
N LYS A 691 -38.52 -40.79 -25.08
CA LYS A 691 -38.74 -41.84 -24.05
C LYS A 691 -38.79 -41.27 -22.63
N HIS A 692 -38.22 -40.08 -22.42
CA HIS A 692 -38.18 -39.38 -21.13
C HIS A 692 -39.18 -38.26 -21.03
N THR A 693 -40.01 -38.09 -22.07
CA THR A 693 -41.09 -37.08 -22.08
C THR A 693 -42.35 -37.67 -21.49
N GLU A 694 -43.00 -36.95 -20.57
CA GLU A 694 -44.29 -37.35 -20.01
C GLU A 694 -45.30 -37.55 -21.13
N GLU A 695 -45.88 -38.73 -21.26
CA GLU A 695 -46.95 -39.00 -22.23
C GLU A 695 -48.14 -38.11 -21.88
N SER A 696 -48.62 -37.35 -22.87
CA SER A 696 -49.79 -36.52 -22.69
C SER A 696 -51.02 -37.40 -22.52
N PRO A 697 -51.81 -37.22 -21.45
CA PRO A 697 -53.07 -37.98 -21.28
C PRO A 697 -54.04 -37.85 -22.48
N TYR A 698 -53.82 -36.83 -23.33
CA TYR A 698 -54.55 -36.56 -24.55
C TYR A 698 -54.21 -37.57 -25.65
N VAL A 699 -52.99 -38.18 -25.67
CA VAL A 699 -52.59 -39.04 -26.78
C VAL A 699 -53.51 -40.31 -26.82
N GLY A 700 -53.62 -41.00 -25.68
CA GLY A 700 -54.50 -42.22 -25.62
C GLY A 700 -55.97 -41.93 -25.97
N ILE A 701 -56.50 -40.81 -25.42
CA ILE A 701 -57.92 -40.42 -25.70
C ILE A 701 -58.12 -40.04 -27.18
N VAL A 702 -57.16 -39.27 -27.74
CA VAL A 702 -57.18 -38.87 -29.15
C VAL A 702 -56.98 -40.09 -30.06
N GLU A 703 -56.11 -41.00 -29.72
CA GLU A 703 -55.87 -42.25 -30.45
C GLU A 703 -57.12 -43.14 -30.48
N GLU A 704 -57.75 -43.31 -29.34
CA GLU A 704 -59.05 -44.04 -29.27
C GLU A 704 -60.08 -43.37 -30.12
N PHE A 705 -60.25 -42.04 -30.07
CA PHE A 705 -61.14 -41.29 -30.91
C PHE A 705 -60.86 -41.50 -32.40
N LEU A 706 -59.60 -41.45 -32.80
CA LEU A 706 -59.23 -41.59 -34.22
C LEU A 706 -59.35 -42.97 -34.74
N ASN A 707 -59.20 -44.00 -33.92
CA ASN A 707 -59.34 -45.41 -34.31
C ASN A 707 -60.77 -45.92 -34.19
N THR A 708 -61.68 -45.16 -33.57
CA THR A 708 -63.10 -45.54 -33.46
C THR A 708 -63.78 -45.35 -34.82
N PRO A 709 -64.30 -46.46 -35.44
CA PRO A 709 -65.10 -46.38 -36.69
C PRO A 709 -66.36 -45.58 -36.46
N ILE A 710 -66.70 -44.73 -37.44
CA ILE A 710 -67.84 -43.83 -37.36
C ILE A 710 -68.98 -44.34 -38.32
N PRO A 711 -70.25 -44.08 -38.04
CA PRO A 711 -71.36 -44.37 -38.95
C PRO A 711 -71.20 -43.69 -40.31
N SER A 712 -71.55 -44.30 -41.43
CA SER A 712 -71.39 -43.75 -42.79
C SER A 712 -72.13 -42.39 -43.00
N ASN A 713 -73.14 -42.14 -42.21
CA ASN A 713 -73.88 -40.86 -42.18
C ASN A 713 -73.41 -39.87 -41.15
N TRP A 714 -72.14 -39.99 -40.67
CA TRP A 714 -71.54 -39.12 -39.60
C TRP A 714 -71.74 -37.65 -39.81
N ASN A 715 -71.60 -37.16 -41.03
CA ASN A 715 -71.79 -35.78 -41.39
C ASN A 715 -73.22 -35.23 -41.31
N GLU A 716 -74.23 -36.12 -41.25
CA GLU A 716 -75.62 -35.76 -41.12
C GLU A 716 -76.04 -35.67 -39.63
N LEU A 717 -75.35 -36.34 -38.74
CA LEU A 717 -75.58 -36.30 -37.30
C LEU A 717 -75.37 -34.94 -36.68
N SER A 718 -76.20 -34.57 -35.70
CA SER A 718 -75.94 -33.35 -34.92
C SER A 718 -74.71 -33.50 -34.05
N ILE A 719 -74.12 -32.43 -33.65
CA ILE A 719 -72.96 -32.43 -32.70
C ILE A 719 -73.36 -33.13 -31.40
N PHE A 720 -74.53 -32.96 -30.93
CA PHE A 720 -75.09 -33.62 -29.75
C PHE A 720 -75.09 -35.14 -29.89
N ASP A 721 -75.51 -35.65 -31.02
CA ASP A 721 -75.57 -37.10 -31.32
C ASP A 721 -74.21 -37.69 -31.50
N ARG A 722 -73.28 -36.98 -32.12
CA ARG A 722 -71.88 -37.37 -32.25
C ARG A 722 -71.16 -37.48 -30.86
N ARG A 723 -71.51 -36.56 -29.96
CA ARG A 723 -71.02 -36.59 -28.57
C ARG A 723 -71.51 -37.83 -27.80
N ARG A 724 -72.80 -38.11 -27.91
CA ARG A 724 -73.41 -39.26 -27.29
C ARG A 724 -72.85 -40.58 -27.82
N PHE A 725 -72.52 -40.62 -29.07
CA PHE A 725 -71.91 -41.83 -29.68
C PHE A 725 -70.57 -42.17 -28.95
N TYR A 726 -69.67 -41.18 -28.65
CA TYR A 726 -68.49 -41.41 -27.94
C TYR A 726 -68.69 -41.68 -26.42
N GLN A 727 -69.89 -41.35 -25.90
CA GLN A 727 -70.29 -41.70 -24.53
C GLN A 727 -70.88 -43.12 -24.39
N GLY A 728 -70.93 -43.88 -25.49
CA GLY A 728 -71.41 -45.23 -25.51
C GLY A 728 -72.92 -45.36 -25.49
N ASP A 729 -73.68 -44.26 -25.78
CA ASP A 729 -75.16 -44.31 -25.81
C ASP A 729 -75.63 -44.76 -27.21
N VAL A 730 -75.80 -46.10 -27.34
CA VAL A 730 -76.04 -46.75 -28.62
C VAL A 730 -77.52 -46.69 -29.01
N ASP A 731 -78.43 -46.24 -28.16
CA ASP A 731 -79.87 -46.25 -28.38
C ASP A 731 -80.35 -45.17 -29.39
N MET A 732 -79.49 -44.35 -29.90
CA MET A 732 -79.75 -43.24 -30.80
C MET A 732 -79.41 -43.52 -32.27
N LEU A 733 -78.97 -44.69 -32.61
CA LEU A 733 -78.70 -45.07 -33.99
C LEU A 733 -79.99 -45.55 -34.62
N PRO A 734 -80.29 -45.20 -35.86
CA PRO A 734 -81.54 -45.72 -36.55
C PRO A 734 -81.53 -47.24 -36.50
N THR A 735 -82.69 -47.79 -36.21
CA THR A 735 -82.97 -49.26 -36.19
C THR A 735 -82.77 -49.89 -37.56
N GLY A 736 -81.54 -50.10 -38.01
CA GLY A 736 -81.11 -50.70 -39.26
C GLY A 736 -79.65 -51.05 -39.26
N LYS A 737 -79.18 -51.82 -40.24
CA LYS A 737 -77.71 -52.06 -40.39
C LYS A 737 -77.04 -50.77 -40.65
N VAL A 738 -76.27 -50.28 -39.69
CA VAL A 738 -75.44 -49.11 -39.85
C VAL A 738 -74.03 -49.56 -40.34
N ASP A 739 -73.62 -49.10 -41.51
CA ASP A 739 -72.32 -49.36 -42.04
C ASP A 739 -71.33 -48.40 -41.35
N TYR A 740 -70.25 -48.94 -40.80
CA TYR A 740 -69.22 -48.22 -40.12
C TYR A 740 -68.02 -47.97 -41.09
N VAL A 741 -67.47 -46.77 -41.07
CA VAL A 741 -66.31 -46.40 -41.89
C VAL A 741 -65.18 -45.91 -41.01
N GLU A 742 -63.96 -46.08 -41.45
CA GLU A 742 -62.79 -45.52 -40.76
C GLU A 742 -62.70 -44.02 -41.07
N ARG A 743 -62.17 -43.27 -40.12
CA ARG A 743 -61.84 -41.87 -40.32
C ARG A 743 -60.61 -41.75 -41.23
N HIS A 744 -60.72 -40.89 -42.23
CA HIS A 744 -59.57 -40.59 -43.14
C HIS A 744 -58.98 -39.19 -42.96
N LYS A 745 -59.73 -38.26 -42.35
CA LYS A 745 -59.37 -36.90 -42.05
C LYS A 745 -59.87 -36.44 -40.69
N VAL A 746 -59.22 -35.59 -40.03
CA VAL A 746 -59.61 -35.05 -38.72
C VAL A 746 -59.07 -33.63 -38.57
N CYS A 747 -59.74 -32.81 -37.76
CA CYS A 747 -59.14 -31.56 -37.24
C CYS A 747 -59.22 -31.49 -35.70
N ALA A 748 -58.30 -30.76 -35.07
CA ALA A 748 -58.26 -30.66 -33.61
C ALA A 748 -59.58 -30.07 -33.04
N LEU A 749 -60.27 -29.20 -33.75
CA LEU A 749 -61.51 -28.62 -33.28
C LEU A 749 -62.65 -29.66 -33.23
N GLU A 750 -62.68 -30.65 -34.14
CA GLU A 750 -63.62 -31.77 -34.15
C GLU A 750 -63.41 -32.59 -32.87
N ILE A 751 -62.18 -32.98 -32.55
CA ILE A 751 -61.85 -33.73 -31.34
C ILE A 751 -62.20 -32.92 -30.08
N PHE A 752 -61.88 -31.64 -30.07
CA PHE A 752 -62.22 -30.75 -28.96
C PHE A 752 -63.67 -30.68 -28.63
N VAL A 753 -64.52 -30.65 -29.70
CA VAL A 753 -65.98 -30.56 -29.56
C VAL A 753 -66.62 -31.91 -29.35
N GLU A 754 -66.27 -32.93 -30.14
CA GLU A 754 -66.92 -34.21 -30.12
C GLU A 754 -66.44 -35.15 -29.01
N CYS A 755 -65.17 -35.29 -28.88
CA CYS A 755 -64.53 -36.16 -27.87
C CYS A 755 -64.54 -35.54 -26.46
N PHE A 756 -64.04 -34.32 -26.37
CA PHE A 756 -63.89 -33.64 -25.06
C PHE A 756 -65.14 -32.86 -24.63
N GLY A 757 -66.21 -32.82 -25.48
CA GLY A 757 -67.52 -32.24 -25.15
C GLY A 757 -67.49 -30.71 -24.95
N ARG A 758 -66.42 -30.00 -25.42
CA ARG A 758 -66.22 -28.57 -25.23
C ARG A 758 -67.06 -27.74 -26.25
N ASP A 759 -67.37 -26.51 -25.88
CA ASP A 759 -68.12 -25.63 -26.82
C ASP A 759 -67.14 -24.94 -27.81
N LYS A 760 -67.60 -24.75 -29.04
CA LYS A 760 -66.82 -24.08 -30.09
C LYS A 760 -66.43 -22.66 -29.73
N GLY A 761 -67.24 -21.99 -28.92
CA GLY A 761 -66.94 -20.65 -28.43
C GLY A 761 -65.62 -20.57 -27.59
N ASP A 762 -65.30 -21.65 -26.90
CA ASP A 762 -64.15 -21.78 -26.02
C ASP A 762 -62.87 -22.13 -26.78
N SER A 763 -62.94 -22.35 -28.09
CA SER A 763 -61.76 -22.75 -28.91
C SER A 763 -60.74 -21.65 -29.12
N ARG A 764 -61.09 -20.34 -29.00
CA ARG A 764 -60.19 -19.21 -29.25
C ARG A 764 -59.15 -19.11 -28.12
N GLY A 765 -57.92 -19.38 -28.47
CA GLY A 765 -56.82 -19.34 -27.53
C GLY A 765 -56.76 -20.53 -26.57
N SER A 766 -57.53 -21.55 -26.73
CA SER A 766 -57.58 -22.75 -25.87
C SER A 766 -56.27 -23.49 -25.88
N ILE A 767 -55.75 -23.72 -24.70
CA ILE A 767 -54.52 -24.54 -24.45
C ILE A 767 -54.85 -26.02 -24.79
N GLU A 768 -56.08 -26.44 -24.57
CA GLU A 768 -56.55 -27.78 -24.81
C GLU A 768 -56.50 -28.12 -26.31
N LEU A 769 -56.89 -27.19 -27.18
CA LEU A 769 -56.80 -27.36 -28.60
C LEU A 769 -55.40 -27.56 -29.15
N ARG A 770 -54.42 -26.84 -28.50
CA ARG A 770 -52.98 -27.01 -28.82
C ARG A 770 -52.48 -28.38 -28.39
N LYS A 771 -52.95 -28.91 -27.23
CA LYS A 771 -52.57 -30.23 -26.74
C LYS A 771 -53.16 -31.34 -27.65
N ILE A 772 -54.41 -31.18 -28.15
CA ILE A 772 -55.01 -32.09 -29.10
C ILE A 772 -54.23 -32.08 -30.42
N ASN A 773 -53.85 -30.93 -30.95
CA ASN A 773 -53.02 -30.85 -32.17
C ASN A 773 -51.68 -31.58 -32.00
N ASN A 774 -51.03 -31.42 -30.84
CA ASN A 774 -49.77 -32.11 -30.54
C ASN A 774 -50.01 -33.63 -30.40
N ALA A 775 -51.09 -34.04 -29.74
CA ALA A 775 -51.47 -35.49 -29.62
C ALA A 775 -51.65 -36.11 -30.99
N ILE A 776 -52.38 -35.49 -31.93
CA ILE A 776 -52.53 -36.02 -33.29
C ILE A 776 -51.18 -36.22 -33.98
N ARG A 777 -50.29 -35.22 -33.89
CA ARG A 777 -48.96 -35.31 -34.50
C ARG A 777 -48.04 -36.40 -33.91
N ASN A 778 -48.22 -36.71 -32.62
CA ASN A 778 -47.50 -37.77 -31.97
C ASN A 778 -48.04 -39.21 -32.28
N ILE A 779 -49.23 -39.30 -32.80
CA ILE A 779 -49.81 -40.54 -33.29
C ILE A 779 -49.33 -40.80 -34.73
N GLY A 780 -48.28 -41.58 -34.90
CA GLY A 780 -47.50 -41.76 -36.13
C GLY A 780 -48.30 -42.25 -37.38
N SER A 781 -49.61 -42.59 -37.22
CA SER A 781 -50.46 -42.98 -38.27
C SER A 781 -51.27 -41.81 -38.92
N TRP A 782 -51.03 -40.55 -38.44
CA TRP A 782 -51.72 -39.36 -38.93
C TRP A 782 -50.76 -38.26 -39.29
N GLU A 783 -50.84 -37.73 -40.52
CA GLU A 783 -49.92 -36.72 -41.02
C GLU A 783 -50.66 -35.40 -41.34
N PRO A 784 -49.94 -34.21 -41.21
CA PRO A 784 -50.52 -32.95 -41.65
C PRO A 784 -50.86 -33.02 -43.13
N TYR A 785 -52.01 -32.49 -43.49
CA TYR A 785 -52.49 -32.47 -44.88
C TYR A 785 -51.65 -31.50 -45.71
N GLU A 786 -51.05 -31.99 -46.77
CA GLU A 786 -50.16 -31.21 -47.65
C GLU A 786 -50.85 -30.83 -49.00
N GLY A 787 -52.10 -31.27 -49.25
CA GLY A 787 -52.75 -31.00 -50.52
C GLY A 787 -53.21 -29.54 -50.71
N SER A 788 -52.89 -28.64 -49.78
CA SER A 788 -53.17 -27.21 -49.99
C SER A 788 -52.00 -26.39 -49.41
N ASN A 789 -51.72 -25.19 -49.99
CA ASN A 789 -50.65 -24.28 -49.48
C ASN A 789 -50.83 -23.83 -48.02
N THR A 790 -51.94 -24.07 -47.40
CA THR A 790 -52.29 -23.68 -46.04
C THR A 790 -52.45 -24.88 -45.08
N GLY A 791 -52.38 -26.14 -45.56
CA GLY A 791 -52.60 -27.33 -44.74
C GLY A 791 -54.04 -27.45 -44.20
N LYS A 792 -54.98 -26.78 -44.84
CA LYS A 792 -56.38 -26.68 -44.36
C LYS A 792 -57.39 -27.44 -45.27
N MET A 793 -58.35 -28.05 -44.63
CA MET A 793 -59.53 -28.68 -45.32
C MET A 793 -60.81 -28.18 -44.68
N ARG A 794 -61.91 -28.39 -45.40
CA ARG A 794 -63.24 -28.06 -44.92
C ARG A 794 -63.86 -29.26 -44.18
N PHE A 795 -64.32 -29.05 -42.96
CA PHE A 795 -64.96 -30.03 -42.09
C PHE A 795 -66.41 -29.67 -41.88
N GLY A 796 -67.20 -29.93 -42.93
CA GLY A 796 -68.64 -29.70 -42.93
C GLY A 796 -69.08 -28.28 -42.60
N LYS A 797 -70.40 -28.15 -42.22
CA LYS A 797 -71.03 -26.87 -41.82
C LYS A 797 -70.60 -26.52 -40.36
N ASP A 798 -70.28 -27.52 -39.57
CA ASP A 798 -70.06 -27.38 -38.14
C ASP A 798 -68.72 -26.81 -37.77
N TYR A 799 -67.68 -27.16 -38.51
CA TYR A 799 -66.28 -26.78 -38.13
C TYR A 799 -65.61 -25.82 -39.14
N GLY A 800 -66.21 -25.74 -40.38
CA GLY A 800 -65.62 -24.85 -41.39
C GLY A 800 -64.26 -25.29 -41.92
N VAL A 801 -63.44 -24.34 -42.27
CA VAL A 801 -62.03 -24.55 -42.77
C VAL A 801 -61.08 -24.61 -41.60
N GLN A 802 -60.45 -25.77 -41.36
CA GLN A 802 -59.52 -26.01 -40.27
C GLN A 802 -58.23 -26.62 -40.80
N VAL A 803 -57.13 -26.56 -39.96
CA VAL A 803 -55.94 -27.33 -40.22
C VAL A 803 -56.28 -28.81 -40.11
N ALA A 804 -55.93 -29.58 -41.12
CA ALA A 804 -56.32 -30.98 -41.26
C ALA A 804 -55.15 -31.93 -41.05
N TYR A 805 -55.48 -33.08 -40.51
CA TYR A 805 -54.63 -34.26 -40.47
C TYR A 805 -55.28 -35.39 -41.24
N VAL A 806 -54.52 -36.20 -41.96
CA VAL A 806 -54.98 -37.33 -42.80
C VAL A 806 -54.24 -38.63 -42.36
N LYS A 807 -54.84 -39.75 -42.54
CA LYS A 807 -54.27 -41.07 -42.20
C LYS A 807 -53.18 -41.41 -43.22
N SER A 808 -52.02 -41.87 -42.78
CA SER A 808 -50.82 -42.02 -43.64
C SER A 808 -50.92 -43.03 -44.79
N ASP A 809 -51.91 -43.92 -44.73
CA ASP A 809 -52.11 -45.06 -45.71
C ASP A 809 -53.12 -44.74 -46.80
N ILE A 810 -53.55 -43.50 -46.99
CA ILE A 810 -54.68 -43.18 -47.91
C ILE A 810 -54.20 -42.51 -49.18
N ASN A 811 -54.62 -43.06 -50.32
CA ASN A 811 -54.45 -42.39 -51.58
C ASN A 811 -55.29 -41.09 -51.64
N ASN A 812 -54.74 -40.02 -52.15
CA ASN A 812 -55.32 -38.69 -52.25
C ASN A 812 -56.66 -38.59 -52.97
N GLU A 813 -57.12 -39.69 -53.68
CA GLU A 813 -58.42 -39.76 -54.34
C GLU A 813 -59.58 -39.98 -53.40
N LEU A 814 -59.32 -40.36 -52.11
CA LEU A 814 -60.37 -40.62 -51.13
C LEU A 814 -60.68 -39.47 -50.18
N LEU A 815 -59.89 -38.38 -50.27
CA LEU A 815 -59.98 -37.21 -49.42
C LEU A 815 -60.91 -36.12 -50.02
#